data_f1b527670b09bd4ed90fdcfc6142645e
#
_entry.id   f1b527670b09bd4ed90fdcfc6142645e
#
_cell.length_a   1.000
_cell.length_b   1.000
_cell.length_c   1.000
_cell.angle_alpha   90.00
_cell.angle_beta   90.00
_cell.angle_gamma   90.00
#
_symmetry.space_group_name_H-M   'P 1'
#
loop_
_entity.id
_entity.type
_entity.pdbx_description
1 polymer ?
#
loop_
_entity_poly.entity_id
_entity_poly.type
_entity_poly.pdbx_seq_one_letter_code
_entity_poly.pdbx_strand_id
1 'polypeptide(L)'
;MSSQSLDTVKHAEQTPDTELPWAELGLKEEEYARIREILGRRPTGAELAMYSVMWSEHCSYKSSKVHLRQFGEKAPTEGPGAEAMLVGIGEQAGVVDVGQGYAVTFKVESHNHPSYVEPYQGAATGIGGIVRDIIAMGARPVAVMDPLRFGAADHPDTKRVLPGVVAGIGGYGNCLGLPNIGGEVVFDDCYQGNPLVNALCVGVMKHEDIHLAKAAGTGNKVILYGARTGGDGIGGASILASETFDDEKPSKRPAVQVGDPFQEKLLIECTLEAFHAGLVVGIQDLGAAGLSCATSELASNGSGGMRVELDDVPLRDSSLSPEEILMSESQERMCAVVEPGNVDRFLEICEKWEVTATVIGEVTDGDRLEIFWHGEKIVDVDPKTVAHEGPVYERPYARPEWQDALQADDPAALPRPKDGDELRAAVLALVSSPNQAAKSWITDQYDRYVLGDTVLAQPEDSGMIRIDAETGLGVAVSTDGNGRYAKLDPYEGARLALAESYRNVAATGARPLAVTDCLNFGSPEDPAAMWQFAEACRGLADACLELGTPVTGGNVSLYNQTGEAAIHPTPVVGVLGVIDDVARRTPMAFRDEGHLIYLLGETREELGGSAWSQVAHGHLGGRPPQVDLERERLLAEILIAASRDGMADAAHDVSDGGVVQALAESCLKGGKGARIVVPDGLDPFVFLFSESQGRALVAIPRSEEVRFTDMCAARGMPAARIGVVDGEAIEVQGQFTLPLEELREAHEGTLPRLFG
;
A
#
# COMPACT_ATOMS: atom_id res chain seq x y z
N MET A 1 11.53 -18.92 43.40
CA MET A 1 11.10 -17.79 42.60
C MET A 1 10.90 -16.62 43.54
N SER A 2 11.77 -15.62 43.53
CA SER A 2 11.58 -14.39 44.31
C SER A 2 10.36 -13.68 43.74
N SER A 3 9.34 -13.40 44.57
CA SER A 3 8.26 -12.51 44.22
C SER A 3 8.90 -11.14 43.97
N GLN A 4 9.21 -10.80 42.70
CA GLN A 4 9.44 -9.43 42.35
C GLN A 4 8.13 -8.68 42.69
N SER A 5 8.22 -7.69 43.58
CA SER A 5 7.09 -6.84 43.90
C SER A 5 6.65 -6.12 42.60
N LEU A 6 5.34 -6.14 42.35
CA LEU A 6 4.75 -5.42 41.19
C LEU A 6 5.24 -3.96 41.13
N ASP A 7 5.67 -3.51 39.96
CA ASP A 7 6.13 -2.13 39.77
C ASP A 7 4.93 -1.19 39.57
N THR A 8 4.40 -0.69 40.66
CA THR A 8 3.24 0.21 40.69
C THR A 8 3.65 1.68 40.54
N VAL A 9 2.71 2.54 40.18
CA VAL A 9 2.91 4.01 40.13
C VAL A 9 3.44 4.52 41.47
N LYS A 10 2.87 4.06 42.59
CA LYS A 10 3.31 4.41 43.93
C LYS A 10 4.72 3.93 44.22
N HIS A 11 5.08 2.75 43.76
CA HIS A 11 6.46 2.24 43.90
C HIS A 11 7.45 3.07 43.07
N ALA A 12 7.08 3.47 41.86
CA ALA A 12 7.89 4.31 41.01
C ALA A 12 8.16 5.70 41.64
N GLU A 13 7.18 6.29 42.32
CA GLU A 13 7.36 7.55 43.09
C GLU A 13 8.34 7.40 44.24
N GLN A 14 8.35 6.24 44.89
CA GLN A 14 9.21 5.96 46.05
C GLN A 14 10.62 5.53 45.68
N THR A 15 10.85 5.16 44.43
CA THR A 15 12.13 4.63 43.94
C THR A 15 12.63 5.39 42.69
N PRO A 16 12.85 6.71 42.79
CA PRO A 16 13.14 7.57 41.62
C PRO A 16 14.47 7.25 40.94
N ASP A 17 15.40 6.63 41.67
CA ASP A 17 16.75 6.31 41.18
C ASP A 17 16.87 4.90 40.58
N THR A 18 15.79 4.13 40.55
CA THR A 18 15.79 2.81 39.92
C THR A 18 15.87 2.97 38.39
N GLU A 19 16.92 2.44 37.81
CA GLU A 19 17.11 2.42 36.36
C GLU A 19 16.30 1.27 35.73
N LEU A 20 15.60 1.55 34.63
CA LEU A 20 14.85 0.58 33.84
C LEU A 20 15.56 0.27 32.52
N PRO A 21 15.32 -0.86 31.87
CA PRO A 21 16.03 -1.31 30.67
C PRO A 21 15.52 -0.59 29.40
N TRP A 22 15.52 0.72 29.38
CA TRP A 22 14.97 1.53 28.29
C TRP A 22 15.70 1.29 26.96
N ALA A 23 17.02 1.09 26.98
CA ALA A 23 17.80 0.81 25.78
C ALA A 23 17.47 -0.56 25.15
N GLU A 24 17.17 -1.57 25.99
CA GLU A 24 16.76 -2.90 25.51
C GLU A 24 15.37 -2.88 24.85
N LEU A 25 14.54 -1.88 25.20
CA LEU A 25 13.25 -1.62 24.61
C LEU A 25 13.31 -0.69 23.37
N GLY A 26 14.50 -0.34 22.90
CA GLY A 26 14.70 0.48 21.69
C GLY A 26 14.54 1.98 21.88
N LEU A 27 14.42 2.48 23.11
CA LEU A 27 14.41 3.90 23.42
C LEU A 27 15.82 4.49 23.44
N LYS A 28 15.92 5.78 23.12
CA LYS A 28 17.16 6.56 23.30
C LYS A 28 17.19 7.20 24.69
N GLU A 29 18.39 7.53 25.16
CA GLU A 29 18.57 8.18 26.48
C GLU A 29 17.75 9.47 26.60
N GLU A 30 17.74 10.28 25.55
CA GLU A 30 16.96 11.52 25.49
C GLU A 30 15.45 11.29 25.52
N GLU A 31 14.97 10.21 24.88
CA GLU A 31 13.56 9.80 24.92
C GLU A 31 13.16 9.35 26.33
N TYR A 32 14.00 8.55 26.99
CA TYR A 32 13.78 8.14 28.36
C TYR A 32 13.80 9.33 29.34
N ALA A 33 14.73 10.27 29.17
CA ALA A 33 14.76 11.48 29.96
C ALA A 33 13.48 12.32 29.79
N ARG A 34 12.98 12.45 28.57
CA ARG A 34 11.72 13.12 28.26
C ARG A 34 10.50 12.43 28.90
N ILE A 35 10.45 11.10 28.88
CA ILE A 35 9.37 10.35 29.57
C ILE A 35 9.37 10.67 31.06
N ARG A 36 10.53 10.70 31.71
CA ARG A 36 10.66 11.08 33.13
C ARG A 36 10.20 12.50 33.41
N GLU A 37 10.51 13.42 32.51
CA GLU A 37 10.04 14.81 32.59
C GLU A 37 8.51 14.91 32.49
N ILE A 38 7.91 14.24 31.50
CA ILE A 38 6.46 14.18 31.29
C ILE A 38 5.74 13.64 32.52
N LEU A 39 6.24 12.54 33.09
CA LEU A 39 5.62 11.88 34.23
C LEU A 39 5.92 12.58 35.57
N GLY A 40 6.97 13.43 35.64
CA GLY A 40 7.43 14.01 36.90
C GLY A 40 8.04 12.99 37.89
N ARG A 41 8.26 11.77 37.44
CA ARG A 41 8.83 10.62 38.16
C ARG A 41 9.45 9.64 37.18
N ARG A 42 10.09 8.58 37.66
CA ARG A 42 10.44 7.49 36.75
C ARG A 42 9.18 6.79 36.26
N PRO A 43 9.16 6.26 35.04
CA PRO A 43 8.09 5.38 34.60
C PRO A 43 8.05 4.09 35.41
N THR A 44 6.90 3.42 35.45
CA THR A 44 6.81 2.01 35.78
C THR A 44 7.32 1.16 34.61
N GLY A 45 7.54 -0.14 34.81
CA GLY A 45 7.84 -1.07 33.73
C GLY A 45 6.76 -1.09 32.65
N ALA A 46 5.49 -1.08 33.06
CA ALA A 46 4.34 -1.04 32.15
C ALA A 46 4.27 0.27 31.34
N GLU A 47 4.48 1.41 31.98
CA GLU A 47 4.51 2.72 31.29
C GLU A 47 5.68 2.79 30.29
N LEU A 48 6.87 2.33 30.71
CA LEU A 48 8.03 2.29 29.84
C LEU A 48 7.79 1.41 28.62
N ALA A 49 7.15 0.25 28.79
CA ALA A 49 6.75 -0.64 27.71
C ALA A 49 5.80 0.06 26.73
N MET A 50 4.76 0.75 27.22
CA MET A 50 3.84 1.50 26.39
C MET A 50 4.53 2.59 25.57
N TYR A 51 5.35 3.44 26.23
CA TYR A 51 6.10 4.48 25.53
C TYR A 51 7.06 3.90 24.50
N SER A 52 7.73 2.79 24.80
CA SER A 52 8.71 2.19 23.89
C SER A 52 8.09 1.75 22.57
N VAL A 53 6.94 1.10 22.60
CA VAL A 53 6.26 0.64 21.37
C VAL A 53 5.58 1.81 20.63
N MET A 54 4.96 2.75 21.35
CA MET A 54 4.26 3.89 20.76
C MET A 54 5.22 4.96 20.21
N TRP A 55 6.42 5.11 20.78
CA TRP A 55 7.45 6.03 20.31
C TRP A 55 8.44 5.37 19.34
N SER A 56 8.18 4.15 18.90
CA SER A 56 8.91 3.51 17.82
C SER A 56 8.76 4.31 16.52
N GLU A 57 9.68 4.13 15.57
CA GLU A 57 9.58 4.80 14.26
C GLU A 57 8.29 4.46 13.53
N HIS A 58 7.86 3.20 13.63
CA HIS A 58 6.65 2.70 12.97
C HIS A 58 5.36 3.37 13.48
N CYS A 59 5.20 3.48 14.80
CA CYS A 59 3.97 4.04 15.38
C CYS A 59 3.97 5.59 15.42
N SER A 60 5.11 6.21 15.72
CA SER A 60 5.17 7.66 15.95
C SER A 60 5.53 8.48 14.70
N TYR A 61 6.06 7.83 13.66
CA TYR A 61 6.58 8.53 12.47
C TYR A 61 7.62 9.60 12.82
N LYS A 62 8.39 9.39 13.87
CA LYS A 62 9.25 10.41 14.49
C LYS A 62 10.28 11.03 13.54
N SER A 63 10.79 10.29 12.57
CA SER A 63 11.76 10.78 11.58
C SER A 63 11.09 11.31 10.29
N SER A 64 9.86 10.94 10.01
CA SER A 64 9.17 11.24 8.74
C SER A 64 8.11 12.35 8.86
N LYS A 65 7.54 12.54 10.04
CA LYS A 65 6.40 13.44 10.30
C LYS A 65 6.60 14.88 9.79
N VAL A 66 7.82 15.40 9.87
CA VAL A 66 8.18 16.73 9.36
C VAL A 66 7.92 16.86 7.86
N HIS A 67 8.22 15.82 7.08
CA HIS A 67 8.03 15.79 5.63
C HIS A 67 6.62 15.43 5.23
N LEU A 68 5.94 14.57 6.00
CA LEU A 68 4.55 14.13 5.72
C LEU A 68 3.53 15.27 5.86
N ARG A 69 3.82 16.32 6.62
CA ARG A 69 2.96 17.51 6.76
C ARG A 69 2.57 18.12 5.42
N GLN A 70 3.44 18.01 4.40
CA GLN A 70 3.19 18.53 3.05
C GLN A 70 1.92 17.97 2.43
N PHE A 71 1.53 16.72 2.74
CA PHE A 71 0.31 16.11 2.20
C PHE A 71 -0.95 16.84 2.67
N GLY A 72 -0.98 17.35 3.90
CA GLY A 72 -2.06 18.19 4.40
C GLY A 72 -1.93 19.65 3.95
N GLU A 73 -0.73 20.23 4.03
CA GLU A 73 -0.48 21.64 3.69
C GLU A 73 -0.70 21.95 2.21
N LYS A 74 -0.40 21.00 1.32
CA LYS A 74 -0.56 21.09 -0.14
C LYS A 74 -1.77 20.30 -0.66
N ALA A 75 -2.67 19.86 0.22
CA ALA A 75 -3.86 19.14 -0.23
C ALA A 75 -4.68 20.00 -1.19
N PRO A 76 -5.21 19.43 -2.29
CA PRO A 76 -6.13 20.13 -3.16
C PRO A 76 -7.34 20.65 -2.38
N THR A 77 -7.73 21.90 -2.60
CA THR A 77 -8.88 22.54 -1.94
C THR A 77 -10.10 22.67 -2.85
N GLU A 78 -9.93 22.39 -4.14
CA GLU A 78 -10.95 22.46 -5.16
C GLU A 78 -10.89 21.23 -6.07
N GLY A 79 -11.99 20.96 -6.75
CA GLY A 79 -12.11 19.86 -7.70
C GLY A 79 -12.66 18.56 -7.12
N PRO A 80 -12.90 17.56 -7.98
CA PRO A 80 -13.62 16.34 -7.63
C PRO A 80 -13.00 15.57 -6.45
N GLY A 81 -11.68 15.51 -6.36
CA GLY A 81 -11.00 14.81 -5.26
C GLY A 81 -11.18 15.53 -3.92
N ALA A 82 -11.05 16.86 -3.89
CA ALA A 82 -11.27 17.67 -2.69
C ALA A 82 -12.74 17.61 -2.23
N GLU A 83 -13.68 17.68 -3.16
CA GLU A 83 -15.11 17.61 -2.89
C GLU A 83 -15.55 16.22 -2.39
N ALA A 84 -14.88 15.17 -2.83
CA ALA A 84 -15.17 13.78 -2.43
C ALA A 84 -14.61 13.42 -1.04
N MET A 85 -13.68 14.20 -0.48
CA MET A 85 -13.05 13.88 0.80
C MET A 85 -14.04 14.01 1.97
N LEU A 86 -14.35 12.88 2.63
CA LEU A 86 -15.20 12.85 3.82
C LEU A 86 -14.37 12.75 5.10
N VAL A 87 -13.31 11.95 5.10
CA VAL A 87 -12.36 11.80 6.20
C VAL A 87 -10.94 11.84 5.61
N GLY A 88 -10.11 12.74 6.08
CA GLY A 88 -8.73 12.90 5.63
C GLY A 88 -7.71 12.23 6.54
N ILE A 89 -6.46 12.70 6.44
CA ILE A 89 -5.32 12.21 7.22
C ILE A 89 -5.56 12.44 8.72
N GLY A 90 -5.25 11.43 9.54
CA GLY A 90 -5.33 11.50 11.02
C GLY A 90 -6.23 10.43 11.66
N GLU A 91 -7.01 9.73 10.86
CA GLU A 91 -7.79 8.55 11.25
C GLU A 91 -7.11 7.28 10.73
N GLN A 92 -7.67 6.10 11.03
CA GLN A 92 -7.10 4.81 10.62
C GLN A 92 -6.97 4.68 9.11
N ALA A 93 -7.97 5.16 8.38
CA ALA A 93 -7.94 5.28 6.92
C ALA A 93 -8.77 6.48 6.46
N GLY A 94 -8.46 7.04 5.30
CA GLY A 94 -9.27 8.09 4.69
C GLY A 94 -10.54 7.55 4.06
N VAL A 95 -11.55 8.41 3.95
CA VAL A 95 -12.87 8.07 3.38
C VAL A 95 -13.25 9.06 2.31
N VAL A 96 -13.68 8.57 1.16
CA VAL A 96 -14.14 9.38 0.03
C VAL A 96 -15.56 9.05 -0.41
N ASP A 97 -16.32 10.06 -0.77
CA ASP A 97 -17.63 9.93 -1.40
C ASP A 97 -17.46 9.44 -2.84
N VAL A 98 -18.16 8.39 -3.20
CA VAL A 98 -18.18 7.84 -4.57
C VAL A 98 -19.55 8.00 -5.25
N GLY A 99 -20.45 8.73 -4.61
CA GLY A 99 -21.79 9.00 -5.13
C GLY A 99 -22.87 8.04 -4.61
N GLN A 100 -24.11 8.40 -4.86
CA GLN A 100 -25.30 7.59 -4.51
C GLN A 100 -25.40 7.23 -3.01
N GLY A 101 -24.78 8.02 -2.12
CA GLY A 101 -24.75 7.78 -0.69
C GLY A 101 -23.75 6.70 -0.25
N TYR A 102 -22.90 6.23 -1.16
CA TYR A 102 -21.81 5.32 -0.85
C TYR A 102 -20.49 6.06 -0.60
N ALA A 103 -19.76 5.57 0.36
CA ALA A 103 -18.40 6.00 0.66
C ALA A 103 -17.44 4.81 0.55
N VAL A 104 -16.19 5.09 0.20
CA VAL A 104 -15.11 4.12 0.11
C VAL A 104 -13.96 4.55 1.00
N THR A 105 -13.44 3.62 1.76
CA THR A 105 -12.19 3.76 2.47
C THR A 105 -11.15 2.84 1.86
N PHE A 106 -9.91 3.29 1.78
CA PHE A 106 -8.80 2.48 1.28
C PHE A 106 -7.49 2.96 1.89
N LYS A 107 -6.59 2.03 2.09
CA LYS A 107 -5.27 2.32 2.66
C LYS A 107 -4.28 1.24 2.24
N VAL A 108 -3.02 1.63 2.03
CA VAL A 108 -1.89 0.72 1.85
C VAL A 108 -0.95 0.81 3.04
N GLU A 109 -0.47 -0.35 3.49
CA GLU A 109 0.52 -0.46 4.56
C GLU A 109 1.65 -1.42 4.20
N SER A 110 2.79 -1.26 4.87
CA SER A 110 3.93 -2.15 4.75
C SER A 110 3.93 -3.25 5.80
N HIS A 111 4.29 -4.46 5.39
CA HIS A 111 4.58 -5.57 6.29
C HIS A 111 5.89 -6.26 5.88
N ASN A 112 6.92 -5.46 5.58
CA ASN A 112 8.16 -5.84 4.93
C ASN A 112 9.03 -6.78 5.78
N HIS A 113 9.50 -6.30 6.93
CA HIS A 113 10.42 -7.04 7.80
C HIS A 113 9.83 -8.35 8.34
N PRO A 114 8.59 -8.39 8.85
CA PRO A 114 7.96 -9.64 9.26
C PRO A 114 7.89 -10.68 8.14
N SER A 115 7.61 -10.23 6.91
CA SER A 115 7.50 -11.10 5.73
C SER A 115 8.85 -11.66 5.26
N TYR A 116 9.96 -10.99 5.58
CA TYR A 116 11.27 -11.56 5.34
C TYR A 116 11.64 -12.65 6.34
N VAL A 117 11.31 -12.43 7.62
CA VAL A 117 11.61 -13.36 8.72
C VAL A 117 10.77 -14.64 8.62
N GLU A 118 9.44 -14.49 8.52
CA GLU A 118 8.46 -15.57 8.37
C GLU A 118 7.52 -15.25 7.19
N PRO A 119 7.87 -15.62 5.96
CA PRO A 119 7.19 -15.13 4.76
C PRO A 119 5.68 -15.38 4.74
N TYR A 120 5.24 -16.58 5.14
CA TYR A 120 3.81 -16.89 5.18
C TYR A 120 3.07 -16.04 6.23
N GLN A 121 3.52 -16.09 7.47
CA GLN A 121 2.84 -15.38 8.57
C GLN A 121 2.95 -13.87 8.46
N GLY A 122 4.12 -13.37 8.04
CA GLY A 122 4.32 -11.95 7.81
C GLY A 122 3.37 -11.39 6.76
N ALA A 123 3.23 -12.06 5.61
CA ALA A 123 2.32 -11.63 4.56
C ALA A 123 0.84 -11.82 4.94
N ALA A 124 0.50 -12.91 5.61
CA ALA A 124 -0.85 -13.19 6.09
C ALA A 124 -1.34 -12.09 7.07
N THR A 125 -0.50 -11.74 8.04
CA THR A 125 -0.84 -10.70 9.03
C THR A 125 -0.82 -9.30 8.45
N GLY A 126 -0.11 -9.06 7.37
CA GLY A 126 -0.21 -7.83 6.57
C GLY A 126 -1.62 -7.63 6.01
N ILE A 127 -2.21 -8.67 5.43
CA ILE A 127 -3.61 -8.65 4.98
C ILE A 127 -4.56 -8.45 6.17
N GLY A 128 -4.39 -9.19 7.26
CA GLY A 128 -5.24 -9.06 8.45
C GLY A 128 -5.24 -7.66 9.04
N GLY A 129 -4.07 -7.05 9.19
CA GLY A 129 -3.92 -5.69 9.73
C GLY A 129 -4.63 -4.64 8.90
N ILE A 130 -4.40 -4.64 7.58
CA ILE A 130 -5.03 -3.65 6.71
C ILE A 130 -6.56 -3.84 6.61
N VAL A 131 -7.04 -5.08 6.70
CA VAL A 131 -8.49 -5.36 6.73
C VAL A 131 -9.12 -4.81 8.01
N ARG A 132 -8.46 -4.93 9.17
CA ARG A 132 -8.96 -4.37 10.44
C ARG A 132 -9.05 -2.84 10.43
N ASP A 133 -8.08 -2.15 9.86
CA ASP A 133 -8.15 -0.70 9.66
C ASP A 133 -9.42 -0.30 8.88
N ILE A 134 -9.73 -1.05 7.84
CA ILE A 134 -10.91 -0.81 7.00
C ILE A 134 -12.21 -1.05 7.76
N ILE A 135 -12.34 -2.16 8.49
CA ILE A 135 -13.56 -2.42 9.27
C ILE A 135 -13.73 -1.43 10.42
N ALA A 136 -12.65 -0.95 11.02
CA ALA A 136 -12.71 0.05 12.08
C ALA A 136 -13.30 1.39 11.60
N MET A 137 -13.20 1.70 10.30
CA MET A 137 -13.87 2.87 9.70
C MET A 137 -15.38 2.68 9.46
N GLY A 138 -15.93 1.49 9.71
CA GLY A 138 -17.33 1.15 9.45
C GLY A 138 -17.57 0.46 8.10
N ALA A 139 -16.53 0.21 7.33
CA ALA A 139 -16.63 -0.31 5.98
C ALA A 139 -16.57 -1.84 5.93
N ARG A 140 -17.31 -2.43 5.01
CA ARG A 140 -17.11 -3.82 4.60
C ARG A 140 -15.92 -3.91 3.67
N PRO A 141 -14.88 -4.70 3.99
CA PRO A 141 -13.79 -5.00 3.06
C PRO A 141 -14.35 -5.70 1.81
N VAL A 142 -13.95 -5.24 0.62
CA VAL A 142 -14.46 -5.76 -0.67
C VAL A 142 -13.35 -6.18 -1.62
N ALA A 143 -12.12 -5.72 -1.43
CA ALA A 143 -10.98 -6.10 -2.25
C ALA A 143 -9.66 -5.84 -1.51
N VAL A 144 -8.64 -6.61 -1.90
CA VAL A 144 -7.24 -6.39 -1.49
C VAL A 144 -6.33 -6.34 -2.71
N MET A 145 -5.17 -5.72 -2.54
CA MET A 145 -4.09 -5.64 -3.53
C MET A 145 -2.75 -5.74 -2.81
N ASP A 146 -1.76 -6.34 -3.45
CA ASP A 146 -0.44 -6.52 -2.85
C ASP A 146 0.67 -6.05 -3.80
N PRO A 147 1.17 -4.81 -3.65
CA PRO A 147 2.38 -4.38 -4.32
C PRO A 147 3.61 -5.00 -3.66
N LEU A 148 4.32 -5.85 -4.42
CA LEU A 148 5.41 -6.68 -3.92
C LEU A 148 6.73 -6.36 -4.63
N ARG A 149 7.85 -6.36 -3.89
CA ARG A 149 9.20 -6.25 -4.43
C ARG A 149 10.11 -7.27 -3.77
N PHE A 150 10.89 -7.95 -4.60
CA PHE A 150 11.82 -8.99 -4.17
C PHE A 150 13.21 -8.77 -4.80
N GLY A 151 14.23 -9.39 -4.24
CA GLY A 151 15.55 -9.51 -4.86
C GLY A 151 15.50 -10.21 -6.22
N ALA A 152 16.66 -10.50 -6.82
CA ALA A 152 16.73 -11.18 -8.10
C ALA A 152 15.88 -12.46 -8.10
N ALA A 153 15.10 -12.67 -9.17
CA ALA A 153 14.13 -13.76 -9.24
C ALA A 153 14.76 -15.16 -9.17
N ASP A 154 16.00 -15.32 -9.64
CA ASP A 154 16.77 -16.57 -9.62
C ASP A 154 17.58 -16.78 -8.34
N HIS A 155 17.67 -15.77 -7.46
CA HIS A 155 18.42 -15.85 -6.22
C HIS A 155 17.78 -16.86 -5.24
N PRO A 156 18.57 -17.70 -4.55
CA PRO A 156 18.05 -18.72 -3.65
C PRO A 156 17.16 -18.17 -2.53
N ASP A 157 17.47 -17.00 -1.99
CA ASP A 157 16.68 -16.36 -0.94
C ASP A 157 15.32 -15.85 -1.47
N THR A 158 15.27 -15.30 -2.68
CA THR A 158 14.01 -14.94 -3.34
C THR A 158 13.12 -16.17 -3.55
N LYS A 159 13.72 -17.32 -3.92
CA LYS A 159 13.00 -18.60 -4.04
C LYS A 159 12.48 -19.13 -2.71
N ARG A 160 13.06 -18.73 -1.59
CA ARG A 160 12.56 -19.01 -0.24
C ARG A 160 11.40 -18.09 0.15
N VAL A 161 11.58 -16.79 -0.08
CA VAL A 161 10.68 -15.75 0.45
C VAL A 161 9.41 -15.62 -0.38
N LEU A 162 9.51 -15.48 -1.71
CA LEU A 162 8.37 -15.18 -2.57
C LEU A 162 7.25 -16.22 -2.50
N PRO A 163 7.50 -17.53 -2.61
CA PRO A 163 6.43 -18.52 -2.51
C PRO A 163 5.70 -18.48 -1.16
N GLY A 164 6.43 -18.24 -0.08
CA GLY A 164 5.86 -18.11 1.26
C GLY A 164 4.98 -16.87 1.39
N VAL A 165 5.42 -15.74 0.87
CA VAL A 165 4.64 -14.48 0.84
C VAL A 165 3.35 -14.68 0.04
N VAL A 166 3.43 -15.20 -1.17
CA VAL A 166 2.26 -15.45 -2.04
C VAL A 166 1.28 -16.42 -1.38
N ALA A 167 1.79 -17.49 -0.77
CA ALA A 167 0.96 -18.44 -0.04
C ALA A 167 0.29 -17.81 1.20
N GLY A 168 0.96 -16.90 1.90
CA GLY A 168 0.43 -16.16 3.04
C GLY A 168 -0.70 -15.22 2.62
N ILE A 169 -0.50 -14.42 1.56
CA ILE A 169 -1.51 -13.54 0.98
C ILE A 169 -2.74 -14.35 0.56
N GLY A 170 -2.55 -15.38 -0.28
CA GLY A 170 -3.64 -16.22 -0.75
C GLY A 170 -4.32 -16.99 0.39
N GLY A 171 -3.56 -17.58 1.30
CA GLY A 171 -4.07 -18.34 2.42
C GLY A 171 -4.95 -17.50 3.37
N TYR A 172 -4.61 -16.26 3.58
CA TYR A 172 -5.41 -15.36 4.42
C TYR A 172 -6.58 -14.74 3.65
N GLY A 173 -6.31 -14.07 2.51
CA GLY A 173 -7.33 -13.37 1.73
C GLY A 173 -8.43 -14.28 1.16
N ASN A 174 -8.06 -15.46 0.63
CA ASN A 174 -9.02 -16.44 0.11
C ASN A 174 -9.95 -16.97 1.22
N CYS A 175 -9.40 -17.21 2.43
CA CYS A 175 -10.22 -17.65 3.58
C CYS A 175 -11.17 -16.55 4.08
N LEU A 176 -10.80 -15.28 3.95
CA LEU A 176 -11.72 -14.16 4.22
C LEU A 176 -12.82 -14.02 3.16
N GLY A 177 -12.62 -14.60 1.98
CA GLY A 177 -13.48 -14.39 0.83
C GLY A 177 -13.30 -12.98 0.23
N LEU A 178 -12.10 -12.43 0.29
CA LEU A 178 -11.75 -11.14 -0.32
C LEU A 178 -11.03 -11.35 -1.64
N PRO A 179 -11.52 -10.75 -2.76
CA PRO A 179 -10.82 -10.83 -4.03
C PRO A 179 -9.53 -10.00 -3.98
N ASN A 180 -8.43 -10.61 -4.46
CA ASN A 180 -7.19 -9.89 -4.72
C ASN A 180 -7.20 -9.44 -6.18
N ILE A 181 -7.31 -8.13 -6.41
CA ILE A 181 -7.64 -7.56 -7.73
C ILE A 181 -6.49 -6.82 -8.40
N GLY A 182 -5.34 -6.70 -7.74
CA GLY A 182 -4.23 -5.92 -8.28
C GLY A 182 -2.95 -6.06 -7.48
N GLY A 183 -2.09 -5.09 -7.67
CA GLY A 183 -0.74 -5.06 -7.13
C GLY A 183 0.29 -5.36 -8.22
N GLU A 184 1.54 -5.06 -7.93
CA GLU A 184 2.67 -5.31 -8.81
C GLU A 184 3.63 -6.32 -8.18
N VAL A 185 4.43 -6.97 -9.02
CA VAL A 185 5.54 -7.80 -8.57
C VAL A 185 6.79 -7.39 -9.32
N VAL A 186 7.77 -6.87 -8.59
CA VAL A 186 9.02 -6.36 -9.14
C VAL A 186 10.20 -7.13 -8.55
N PHE A 187 11.19 -7.42 -9.38
CA PHE A 187 12.45 -8.05 -9.01
C PHE A 187 13.60 -7.09 -9.27
N ASP A 188 14.39 -6.79 -8.25
CA ASP A 188 15.61 -5.99 -8.38
C ASP A 188 16.59 -6.39 -7.26
N ASP A 189 17.87 -6.45 -7.58
CA ASP A 189 18.92 -6.83 -6.61
C ASP A 189 18.90 -5.95 -5.36
N CYS A 190 18.43 -4.71 -5.47
CA CYS A 190 18.39 -3.79 -4.33
C CYS A 190 17.44 -4.24 -3.21
N TYR A 191 16.45 -5.07 -3.52
CA TYR A 191 15.52 -5.63 -2.52
C TYR A 191 15.99 -6.97 -1.93
N GLN A 192 17.17 -7.43 -2.28
CA GLN A 192 17.72 -8.67 -1.74
C GLN A 192 17.93 -8.54 -0.22
N GLY A 193 17.32 -9.44 0.55
CA GLY A 193 17.32 -9.39 2.02
C GLY A 193 16.32 -8.39 2.64
N ASN A 194 15.74 -7.51 1.84
CA ASN A 194 14.73 -6.52 2.25
C ASN A 194 13.57 -6.46 1.24
N PRO A 195 12.77 -7.53 1.12
CA PRO A 195 11.60 -7.52 0.26
C PRO A 195 10.60 -6.48 0.75
N LEU A 196 9.85 -5.89 -0.19
CA LEU A 196 8.72 -5.05 0.13
C LEU A 196 7.44 -5.87 -0.04
N VAL A 197 6.70 -6.01 1.05
CA VAL A 197 5.40 -6.67 1.09
C VAL A 197 4.40 -5.64 1.61
N ASN A 198 3.79 -4.95 0.68
CA ASN A 198 2.76 -3.97 1.00
C ASN A 198 1.38 -4.60 0.76
N ALA A 199 0.41 -4.22 1.55
CA ALA A 199 -0.96 -4.68 1.45
C ALA A 199 -1.91 -3.48 1.42
N LEU A 200 -2.81 -3.46 0.43
CA LEU A 200 -3.87 -2.47 0.30
C LEU A 200 -5.21 -3.16 0.48
N CYS A 201 -6.13 -2.52 1.21
CA CYS A 201 -7.52 -2.97 1.30
C CYS A 201 -8.48 -1.84 0.93
N VAL A 202 -9.56 -2.22 0.27
CA VAL A 202 -10.68 -1.34 -0.10
C VAL A 202 -11.90 -1.79 0.66
N GLY A 203 -12.61 -0.84 1.28
CA GLY A 203 -13.89 -1.10 1.94
C GLY A 203 -14.98 -0.14 1.47
N VAL A 204 -16.21 -0.61 1.53
CA VAL A 204 -17.42 0.13 1.10
C VAL A 204 -18.38 0.27 2.27
N MET A 205 -19.01 1.45 2.40
CA MET A 205 -20.01 1.74 3.43
C MET A 205 -20.99 2.79 2.92
N LYS A 206 -22.09 2.98 3.66
CA LYS A 206 -22.93 4.18 3.51
C LYS A 206 -22.35 5.35 4.31
N HIS A 207 -22.68 6.58 3.96
CA HIS A 207 -22.20 7.76 4.68
C HIS A 207 -22.53 7.74 6.17
N GLU A 208 -23.70 7.20 6.54
CA GLU A 208 -24.13 7.07 7.94
C GLU A 208 -23.34 6.00 8.74
N ASP A 209 -22.62 5.12 8.06
CA ASP A 209 -21.86 4.03 8.69
C ASP A 209 -20.41 4.41 9.00
N ILE A 210 -20.00 5.66 8.76
CA ILE A 210 -18.62 6.11 9.05
C ILE A 210 -18.39 6.14 10.56
N HIS A 211 -17.40 5.39 11.05
CA HIS A 211 -16.95 5.35 12.44
C HIS A 211 -15.54 5.91 12.60
N LEU A 212 -15.29 6.51 13.78
CA LEU A 212 -13.98 7.12 14.10
C LEU A 212 -13.44 6.55 15.42
N ALA A 213 -12.12 6.61 15.59
CA ALA A 213 -11.44 6.16 16.80
C ALA A 213 -11.54 7.18 17.94
N LYS A 214 -12.58 7.07 18.79
CA LYS A 214 -12.73 7.97 19.96
C LYS A 214 -13.44 7.31 21.14
N ALA A 215 -12.91 7.49 22.35
CA ALA A 215 -13.59 7.13 23.59
C ALA A 215 -14.39 8.33 24.10
N ALA A 216 -15.64 8.44 23.68
CA ALA A 216 -16.54 9.51 24.10
C ALA A 216 -17.60 8.99 25.10
N GLY A 217 -18.03 9.84 26.01
CA GLY A 217 -19.10 9.56 26.98
C GLY A 217 -18.61 8.89 28.26
N THR A 218 -18.54 9.68 29.34
CA THR A 218 -18.18 9.16 30.68
C THR A 218 -19.11 8.01 31.10
N GLY A 219 -18.51 6.93 31.57
CA GLY A 219 -19.21 5.70 31.96
C GLY A 219 -19.41 4.69 30.83
N ASN A 220 -19.13 5.04 29.57
CA ASN A 220 -19.12 4.07 28.48
C ASN A 220 -18.08 2.99 28.71
N LYS A 221 -18.39 1.77 28.31
CA LYS A 221 -17.55 0.61 28.56
C LYS A 221 -16.57 0.38 27.42
N VAL A 222 -15.36 -0.03 27.78
CA VAL A 222 -14.30 -0.42 26.86
C VAL A 222 -14.30 -1.95 26.77
N ILE A 223 -14.56 -2.46 25.58
CA ILE A 223 -14.70 -3.89 25.32
C ILE A 223 -13.59 -4.35 24.38
N LEU A 224 -12.76 -5.28 24.86
CA LEU A 224 -11.80 -6.01 24.02
C LEU A 224 -12.49 -7.26 23.48
N TYR A 225 -12.47 -7.45 22.15
CA TYR A 225 -13.08 -8.60 21.52
C TYR A 225 -12.26 -9.10 20.32
N GLY A 226 -12.44 -10.38 20.00
CA GLY A 226 -11.66 -11.09 18.99
C GLY A 226 -10.88 -12.27 19.58
N ALA A 227 -9.68 -12.53 19.07
CA ALA A 227 -8.80 -13.57 19.56
C ALA A 227 -8.29 -13.27 20.99
N ARG A 228 -7.90 -14.30 21.70
CA ARG A 228 -7.27 -14.15 23.03
C ARG A 228 -5.84 -13.64 22.90
N THR A 229 -5.44 -12.78 23.81
CA THR A 229 -4.10 -12.21 23.87
C THR A 229 -3.06 -13.27 24.22
N GLY A 230 -2.05 -13.44 23.40
CA GLY A 230 -0.88 -14.30 23.59
C GLY A 230 0.42 -13.51 23.55
N GLY A 231 1.54 -14.20 23.60
CA GLY A 231 2.88 -13.60 23.52
C GLY A 231 3.36 -13.32 22.08
N ASP A 232 2.44 -13.11 21.15
CA ASP A 232 2.79 -12.92 19.74
C ASP A 232 3.30 -11.50 19.48
N GLY A 233 4.33 -11.39 18.66
CA GLY A 233 4.80 -10.12 18.12
C GLY A 233 5.29 -9.10 19.15
N ILE A 234 5.56 -9.52 20.39
CA ILE A 234 6.02 -8.59 21.45
C ILE A 234 7.28 -7.87 20.99
N GLY A 235 7.14 -6.55 20.81
CA GLY A 235 8.18 -5.72 20.22
C GLY A 235 8.42 -5.97 18.72
N GLY A 236 7.58 -6.76 18.05
CA GLY A 236 7.77 -7.18 16.66
C GLY A 236 7.81 -6.03 15.68
N ALA A 237 6.72 -5.31 15.51
CA ALA A 237 6.67 -4.17 14.58
C ALA A 237 7.59 -3.03 15.03
N SER A 238 7.68 -2.76 16.33
CA SER A 238 8.53 -1.67 16.85
C SER A 238 10.02 -1.97 16.73
N ILE A 239 10.44 -3.23 16.93
CA ILE A 239 11.85 -3.62 16.81
C ILE A 239 12.23 -3.89 15.35
N LEU A 240 11.43 -4.69 14.62
CA LEU A 240 11.74 -5.07 13.25
C LEU A 240 11.67 -3.89 12.28
N ALA A 241 10.81 -2.92 12.52
CA ALA A 241 10.64 -1.74 11.67
C ALA A 241 11.49 -0.54 12.10
N SER A 242 12.32 -0.67 13.15
CA SER A 242 13.16 0.42 13.69
C SER A 242 14.65 0.09 13.71
N GLU A 243 15.04 -1.07 13.23
CA GLU A 243 16.44 -1.50 13.14
C GLU A 243 16.76 -2.06 11.75
N THR A 244 17.99 -1.87 11.31
CA THR A 244 18.52 -2.51 10.10
C THR A 244 18.85 -3.97 10.36
N PHE A 245 18.71 -4.84 9.36
CA PHE A 245 19.18 -6.20 9.44
C PHE A 245 20.72 -6.25 9.48
N ASP A 246 21.24 -7.09 10.37
CA ASP A 246 22.64 -7.42 10.47
C ASP A 246 22.80 -8.93 10.31
N ASP A 247 23.67 -9.35 9.38
CA ASP A 247 23.91 -10.78 9.08
C ASP A 247 24.47 -11.55 10.29
N GLU A 248 25.03 -10.85 11.29
CA GLU A 248 25.57 -11.47 12.51
C GLU A 248 24.54 -11.69 13.63
N LYS A 249 23.33 -11.09 13.53
CA LYS A 249 22.28 -11.27 14.55
C LYS A 249 21.28 -12.35 14.13
N PRO A 250 21.01 -13.35 15.00
CA PRO A 250 20.00 -14.35 14.69
C PRO A 250 18.62 -13.69 14.56
N SER A 251 17.86 -14.10 13.52
CA SER A 251 16.49 -13.63 13.30
C SER A 251 15.63 -13.90 14.55
N LYS A 252 14.97 -12.87 15.07
CA LYS A 252 14.07 -12.98 16.22
C LYS A 252 12.71 -13.52 15.78
N ARG A 253 12.64 -14.81 15.41
CA ARG A 253 11.39 -15.49 15.02
C ARG A 253 10.21 -15.30 15.98
N PRO A 254 10.40 -15.26 17.32
CA PRO A 254 9.30 -15.02 18.26
C PRO A 254 8.62 -13.65 18.11
N ALA A 255 9.25 -12.69 17.41
CA ALA A 255 8.71 -11.35 17.19
C ALA A 255 7.71 -11.27 16.03
N VAL A 256 7.45 -12.35 15.29
CA VAL A 256 6.48 -12.37 14.19
C VAL A 256 5.10 -12.78 14.70
N GLN A 257 4.10 -12.05 14.27
CA GLN A 257 2.70 -12.30 14.54
C GLN A 257 2.23 -13.58 13.81
N VAL A 258 1.15 -14.20 14.31
CA VAL A 258 0.50 -15.36 13.69
C VAL A 258 -0.93 -14.98 13.34
N GLY A 259 -1.31 -15.13 12.07
CA GLY A 259 -2.64 -14.81 11.57
C GLY A 259 -3.60 -15.99 11.55
N ASP A 260 -4.85 -15.76 11.94
CA ASP A 260 -5.97 -16.70 11.84
C ASP A 260 -7.11 -16.10 11.01
N PRO A 261 -7.17 -16.38 9.71
CA PRO A 261 -8.17 -15.80 8.83
C PRO A 261 -9.60 -16.22 9.17
N PHE A 262 -9.80 -17.36 9.83
CA PHE A 262 -11.12 -17.77 10.28
C PHE A 262 -11.62 -16.85 11.41
N GLN A 263 -10.79 -16.55 12.39
CA GLN A 263 -11.12 -15.60 13.46
C GLN A 263 -11.36 -14.20 12.89
N GLU A 264 -10.55 -13.76 11.94
CA GLU A 264 -10.74 -12.48 11.27
C GLU A 264 -12.07 -12.40 10.53
N LYS A 265 -12.48 -13.48 9.85
CA LYS A 265 -13.78 -13.53 9.16
C LYS A 265 -14.95 -13.37 10.16
N LEU A 266 -14.91 -14.06 11.29
CA LEU A 266 -15.91 -13.92 12.34
C LEU A 266 -15.92 -12.50 12.92
N LEU A 267 -14.74 -11.94 13.12
CA LEU A 267 -14.56 -10.59 13.65
C LEU A 267 -15.15 -9.51 12.71
N ILE A 268 -14.96 -9.66 11.39
CA ILE A 268 -15.57 -8.77 10.38
C ILE A 268 -17.10 -8.79 10.52
N GLU A 269 -17.72 -9.95 10.48
CA GLU A 269 -19.18 -10.06 10.53
C GLU A 269 -19.76 -9.59 11.86
N CYS A 270 -19.10 -9.92 12.98
CA CYS A 270 -19.46 -9.46 14.32
C CYS A 270 -19.41 -7.93 14.42
N THR A 271 -18.33 -7.31 13.95
CA THR A 271 -18.15 -5.86 14.00
C THR A 271 -19.16 -5.12 13.14
N LEU A 272 -19.40 -5.56 11.91
CA LEU A 272 -20.40 -4.96 11.02
C LEU A 272 -21.82 -5.09 11.56
N GLU A 273 -22.17 -6.23 12.18
CA GLU A 273 -23.48 -6.37 12.85
C GLU A 273 -23.64 -5.41 14.03
N ALA A 274 -22.58 -5.23 14.83
CA ALA A 274 -22.56 -4.28 15.94
C ALA A 274 -22.73 -2.83 15.46
N PHE A 275 -22.13 -2.47 14.35
CA PHE A 275 -22.31 -1.16 13.72
C PHE A 275 -23.75 -0.95 13.23
N HIS A 276 -24.29 -1.88 12.47
CA HIS A 276 -25.67 -1.81 11.99
C HIS A 276 -26.71 -1.77 13.12
N ALA A 277 -26.40 -2.36 14.27
CA ALA A 277 -27.22 -2.27 15.47
C ALA A 277 -27.07 -0.94 16.24
N GLY A 278 -26.16 -0.05 15.81
CA GLY A 278 -25.92 1.25 16.42
C GLY A 278 -25.30 1.17 17.82
N LEU A 279 -24.49 0.15 18.11
CA LEU A 279 -23.98 -0.12 19.46
C LEU A 279 -22.61 0.51 19.73
N VAL A 280 -21.85 0.89 18.71
CA VAL A 280 -20.45 1.32 18.82
C VAL A 280 -20.34 2.83 18.82
N VAL A 281 -19.74 3.40 19.86
CA VAL A 281 -19.45 4.83 20.00
C VAL A 281 -18.10 5.18 19.38
N GLY A 282 -17.11 4.30 19.56
CA GLY A 282 -15.77 4.43 19.01
C GLY A 282 -15.11 3.06 18.95
N ILE A 283 -14.13 2.92 18.09
CA ILE A 283 -13.46 1.64 17.85
C ILE A 283 -12.02 1.85 17.40
N GLN A 284 -11.17 0.90 17.75
CA GLN A 284 -9.77 0.82 17.34
C GLN A 284 -9.40 -0.64 17.10
N ASP A 285 -8.61 -0.94 16.07
CA ASP A 285 -8.01 -2.24 15.92
C ASP A 285 -6.79 -2.41 16.85
N LEU A 286 -6.34 -3.63 17.03
CA LEU A 286 -5.11 -3.97 17.72
C LEU A 286 -4.11 -4.55 16.71
N GLY A 287 -3.39 -3.67 16.06
CA GLY A 287 -2.25 -4.01 15.20
C GLY A 287 -0.92 -3.86 15.93
N ALA A 288 -0.03 -3.05 15.40
CA ALA A 288 1.22 -2.68 16.06
C ALA A 288 0.98 -2.04 17.43
N ALA A 289 1.83 -2.37 18.39
CA ALA A 289 1.73 -1.93 19.79
C ALA A 289 0.45 -2.37 20.55
N GLY A 290 -0.42 -3.17 19.96
CA GLY A 290 -1.53 -3.87 20.63
C GLY A 290 -2.41 -2.98 21.52
N LEU A 291 -2.61 -3.38 22.79
CA LEU A 291 -3.42 -2.63 23.75
C LEU A 291 -2.84 -1.27 24.09
N SER A 292 -1.53 -1.07 24.03
CA SER A 292 -0.91 0.24 24.24
C SER A 292 -1.39 1.26 23.22
N CYS A 293 -1.46 0.87 21.93
CA CYS A 293 -2.00 1.70 20.86
C CYS A 293 -3.51 1.93 21.05
N ALA A 294 -4.30 0.86 21.10
CA ALA A 294 -5.75 0.96 21.12
C ALA A 294 -6.26 1.82 22.30
N THR A 295 -5.75 1.62 23.52
CA THR A 295 -6.20 2.34 24.69
C THR A 295 -5.75 3.81 24.70
N SER A 296 -4.50 4.08 24.31
CA SER A 296 -3.99 5.45 24.29
C SER A 296 -4.62 6.30 23.19
N GLU A 297 -4.85 5.76 22.00
CA GLU A 297 -5.49 6.47 20.88
C GLU A 297 -6.97 6.73 21.14
N LEU A 298 -7.72 5.73 21.59
CA LEU A 298 -9.13 5.91 21.96
C LEU A 298 -9.30 6.97 23.07
N ALA A 299 -8.46 6.91 24.11
CA ALA A 299 -8.52 7.88 25.21
C ALA A 299 -8.11 9.29 24.74
N SER A 300 -7.05 9.41 23.96
CA SER A 300 -6.50 10.68 23.48
C SER A 300 -7.44 11.42 22.52
N ASN A 301 -8.17 10.67 21.68
CA ASN A 301 -9.18 11.19 20.75
C ASN A 301 -10.57 11.34 21.39
N GLY A 302 -10.71 10.93 22.63
CA GLY A 302 -11.97 10.96 23.37
C GLY A 302 -12.26 12.27 24.09
N SER A 303 -13.34 12.26 24.88
CA SER A 303 -13.80 13.40 25.67
C SER A 303 -13.31 13.40 27.12
N GLY A 304 -12.60 12.36 27.56
CA GLY A 304 -12.10 12.20 28.92
C GLY A 304 -11.02 11.16 29.02
N GLY A 305 -10.70 10.71 30.23
CA GLY A 305 -9.75 9.66 30.47
C GLY A 305 -10.34 8.25 30.29
N MET A 306 -9.53 7.27 30.61
CA MET A 306 -9.91 5.86 30.53
C MET A 306 -9.32 5.11 31.70
N ARG A 307 -10.09 4.18 32.26
CA ARG A 307 -9.62 3.20 33.23
C ARG A 307 -9.70 1.81 32.63
N VAL A 308 -8.61 1.04 32.73
CA VAL A 308 -8.50 -0.32 32.20
C VAL A 308 -8.06 -1.28 33.32
N GLU A 309 -8.69 -2.46 33.38
CA GLU A 309 -8.33 -3.55 34.27
C GLU A 309 -7.68 -4.68 33.41
N LEU A 310 -6.38 -4.87 33.52
CA LEU A 310 -5.68 -5.91 32.73
C LEU A 310 -6.05 -7.32 33.16
N ASP A 311 -6.50 -7.50 34.40
CA ASP A 311 -6.99 -8.80 34.88
C ASP A 311 -8.17 -9.34 34.07
N ASP A 312 -8.91 -8.45 33.42
CA ASP A 312 -10.09 -8.77 32.59
C ASP A 312 -9.73 -9.08 31.13
N VAL A 313 -8.47 -8.91 30.72
CA VAL A 313 -8.02 -9.22 29.36
C VAL A 313 -8.01 -10.75 29.15
N PRO A 314 -8.74 -11.28 28.15
CA PRO A 314 -8.73 -12.70 27.86
C PRO A 314 -7.36 -13.17 27.37
N LEU A 315 -6.65 -13.94 28.15
CA LEU A 315 -5.32 -14.43 27.85
C LEU A 315 -5.35 -15.86 27.26
N ARG A 316 -4.51 -16.09 26.25
CA ARG A 316 -4.18 -17.42 25.75
C ARG A 316 -3.06 -18.06 26.61
N ASP A 317 -2.18 -17.23 27.15
CA ASP A 317 -1.09 -17.60 28.05
C ASP A 317 -1.19 -16.77 29.34
N SER A 318 -1.56 -17.45 30.43
CA SER A 318 -1.72 -16.81 31.74
C SER A 318 -0.39 -16.44 32.43
N SER A 319 0.74 -16.76 31.83
CA SER A 319 2.08 -16.41 32.35
C SER A 319 2.57 -15.04 31.91
N LEU A 320 1.85 -14.38 31.02
CA LEU A 320 2.23 -13.06 30.50
C LEU A 320 2.28 -12.02 31.63
N SER A 321 3.34 -11.20 31.62
CA SER A 321 3.45 -10.04 32.50
C SER A 321 2.55 -8.89 32.00
N PRO A 322 2.26 -7.89 32.83
CA PRO A 322 1.50 -6.71 32.38
C PRO A 322 2.14 -6.00 31.18
N GLU A 323 3.46 -5.89 31.15
CA GLU A 323 4.23 -5.31 30.06
C GLU A 323 4.00 -6.10 28.77
N GLU A 324 4.08 -7.43 28.84
CA GLU A 324 3.85 -8.31 27.69
C GLU A 324 2.41 -8.24 27.17
N ILE A 325 1.41 -8.14 28.06
CA ILE A 325 0.00 -7.96 27.68
C ILE A 325 -0.20 -6.64 26.93
N LEU A 326 0.43 -5.55 27.39
CA LEU A 326 0.32 -4.23 26.78
C LEU A 326 1.03 -4.14 25.44
N MET A 327 2.13 -4.87 25.26
CA MET A 327 2.93 -4.88 24.02
C MET A 327 2.55 -5.99 23.05
N SER A 328 1.69 -6.93 23.44
CA SER A 328 1.31 -8.05 22.59
C SER A 328 0.65 -7.56 21.29
N GLU A 329 1.13 -8.06 20.16
CA GLU A 329 0.59 -7.82 18.84
C GLU A 329 -0.21 -9.01 18.31
N SER A 330 -0.82 -9.81 19.20
CA SER A 330 -1.76 -10.86 18.79
C SER A 330 -2.80 -10.28 17.86
N GLN A 331 -3.00 -10.95 16.73
CA GLN A 331 -3.88 -10.49 15.65
C GLN A 331 -5.36 -10.76 15.96
N GLU A 332 -6.23 -10.33 15.07
CA GLU A 332 -7.69 -10.56 15.11
C GLU A 332 -8.34 -10.04 16.40
N ARG A 333 -7.93 -8.84 16.84
CA ARG A 333 -8.48 -8.20 18.04
C ARG A 333 -8.92 -6.77 17.72
N MET A 334 -10.03 -6.35 18.34
CA MET A 334 -10.57 -4.99 18.26
C MET A 334 -10.93 -4.50 19.68
N CYS A 335 -10.91 -3.18 19.85
CA CYS A 335 -11.34 -2.52 21.07
C CYS A 335 -12.47 -1.53 20.75
N ALA A 336 -13.65 -1.75 21.32
CA ALA A 336 -14.83 -0.94 21.10
C ALA A 336 -15.23 -0.17 22.37
N VAL A 337 -15.78 1.03 22.18
CA VAL A 337 -16.42 1.83 23.23
C VAL A 337 -17.92 1.74 23.02
N VAL A 338 -18.64 1.28 24.06
CA VAL A 338 -20.07 0.95 24.03
C VAL A 338 -20.78 1.58 25.21
N GLU A 339 -21.97 2.16 24.96
CA GLU A 339 -22.80 2.70 26.06
C GLU A 339 -23.22 1.60 27.05
N PRO A 340 -23.30 1.89 28.38
CA PRO A 340 -23.63 0.87 29.37
C PRO A 340 -24.91 0.09 29.09
N GLY A 341 -25.95 0.76 28.54
CA GLY A 341 -27.22 0.13 28.18
C GLY A 341 -27.16 -0.80 26.99
N ASN A 342 -26.08 -0.76 26.21
CA ASN A 342 -25.89 -1.55 24.98
C ASN A 342 -24.91 -2.71 25.14
N VAL A 343 -24.25 -2.82 26.30
CA VAL A 343 -23.20 -3.82 26.54
C VAL A 343 -23.73 -5.25 26.35
N ASP A 344 -24.86 -5.57 26.99
CA ASP A 344 -25.43 -6.92 26.92
C ASP A 344 -25.73 -7.30 25.47
N ARG A 345 -26.30 -6.36 24.69
CA ARG A 345 -26.60 -6.60 23.28
C ARG A 345 -25.35 -6.76 22.43
N PHE A 346 -24.28 -5.99 22.73
CA PHE A 346 -22.99 -6.16 22.06
C PHE A 346 -22.39 -7.54 22.34
N LEU A 347 -22.40 -7.99 23.60
CA LEU A 347 -21.90 -9.30 23.98
C LEU A 347 -22.73 -10.46 23.37
N GLU A 348 -24.06 -10.30 23.24
CA GLU A 348 -24.91 -11.27 22.52
C GLU A 348 -24.52 -11.41 21.05
N ILE A 349 -24.17 -10.32 20.37
CA ILE A 349 -23.67 -10.36 18.98
C ILE A 349 -22.34 -11.09 18.92
N CYS A 350 -21.42 -10.80 19.84
CA CYS A 350 -20.14 -11.52 19.92
C CYS A 350 -20.33 -13.02 20.17
N GLU A 351 -21.24 -13.40 21.08
CA GLU A 351 -21.57 -14.81 21.33
C GLU A 351 -22.17 -15.50 20.09
N LYS A 352 -23.06 -14.83 19.36
CA LYS A 352 -23.64 -15.33 18.10
C LYS A 352 -22.57 -15.67 17.07
N TRP A 353 -21.53 -14.86 16.97
CA TRP A 353 -20.40 -15.04 16.03
C TRP A 353 -19.25 -15.85 16.62
N GLU A 354 -19.41 -16.41 17.82
CA GLU A 354 -18.35 -17.15 18.54
C GLU A 354 -17.05 -16.34 18.76
N VAL A 355 -17.21 -15.01 18.88
CA VAL A 355 -16.11 -14.07 19.15
C VAL A 355 -15.99 -13.85 20.66
N THR A 356 -14.81 -14.09 21.23
CA THR A 356 -14.55 -13.76 22.64
C THR A 356 -14.65 -12.25 22.85
N ALA A 357 -15.37 -11.81 23.88
CA ALA A 357 -15.51 -10.39 24.22
C ALA A 357 -15.56 -10.20 25.73
N THR A 358 -14.87 -9.17 26.21
CA THR A 358 -14.82 -8.85 27.65
C THR A 358 -14.77 -7.34 27.86
N VAL A 359 -15.55 -6.84 28.82
CA VAL A 359 -15.40 -5.47 29.29
C VAL A 359 -14.11 -5.38 30.09
N ILE A 360 -13.15 -4.62 29.59
CA ILE A 360 -11.84 -4.42 30.21
C ILE A 360 -11.69 -3.06 30.90
N GLY A 361 -12.67 -2.18 30.74
CA GLY A 361 -12.56 -0.83 31.32
C GLY A 361 -13.75 0.06 31.04
N GLU A 362 -13.55 1.34 31.36
CA GLU A 362 -14.57 2.37 31.16
C GLU A 362 -13.95 3.73 30.86
N VAL A 363 -14.69 4.57 30.16
CA VAL A 363 -14.37 5.98 29.94
C VAL A 363 -14.67 6.77 31.23
N THR A 364 -13.69 7.54 31.70
CA THR A 364 -13.80 8.34 32.92
C THR A 364 -14.01 9.82 32.58
N ASP A 365 -14.36 10.62 33.61
CA ASP A 365 -14.46 12.08 33.51
C ASP A 365 -13.11 12.81 33.69
N GLY A 366 -12.04 12.05 33.92
CA GLY A 366 -10.67 12.56 34.00
C GLY A 366 -10.01 12.78 32.64
N ASP A 367 -8.71 13.05 32.65
CA ASP A 367 -7.85 13.30 31.50
C ASP A 367 -6.68 12.30 31.42
N ARG A 368 -6.76 11.22 32.21
CA ARG A 368 -5.68 10.24 32.36
C ARG A 368 -6.09 8.87 31.82
N LEU A 369 -5.14 8.16 31.22
CA LEU A 369 -5.22 6.73 31.01
C LEU A 369 -4.62 6.04 32.25
N GLU A 370 -5.48 5.34 32.99
CA GLU A 370 -5.12 4.61 34.18
C GLU A 370 -5.31 3.11 33.93
N ILE A 371 -4.26 2.32 34.14
CA ILE A 371 -4.31 0.84 33.99
C ILE A 371 -3.96 0.19 35.30
N PHE A 372 -4.76 -0.82 35.65
CA PHE A 372 -4.66 -1.58 36.89
C PHE A 372 -4.32 -3.04 36.62
N TRP A 373 -3.57 -3.63 37.52
CA TRP A 373 -3.22 -5.06 37.54
C TRP A 373 -3.25 -5.54 38.99
N HIS A 374 -4.05 -6.58 39.26
CA HIS A 374 -4.31 -7.09 40.63
C HIS A 374 -4.74 -6.02 41.64
N GLY A 375 -5.54 -5.07 41.14
CA GLY A 375 -6.07 -3.96 41.94
C GLY A 375 -5.08 -2.82 42.19
N GLU A 376 -3.84 -2.92 41.72
CA GLU A 376 -2.81 -1.90 41.87
C GLU A 376 -2.64 -1.10 40.57
N LYS A 377 -2.48 0.21 40.69
CA LYS A 377 -2.26 1.10 39.51
C LYS A 377 -0.84 0.93 39.00
N ILE A 378 -0.70 0.44 37.77
CA ILE A 378 0.59 0.24 37.08
C ILE A 378 0.85 1.25 35.97
N VAL A 379 -0.18 1.95 35.47
CA VAL A 379 -0.07 3.03 34.47
C VAL A 379 -0.91 4.21 34.91
N ASP A 380 -0.35 5.41 34.82
CA ASP A 380 -1.00 6.69 35.02
C ASP A 380 -0.35 7.74 34.13
N VAL A 381 -0.89 7.89 32.92
CA VAL A 381 -0.31 8.73 31.86
C VAL A 381 -1.35 9.66 31.24
N ASP A 382 -0.90 10.81 30.73
CA ASP A 382 -1.68 11.55 29.76
C ASP A 382 -1.65 10.79 28.42
N PRO A 383 -2.78 10.28 27.91
CA PRO A 383 -2.81 9.46 26.72
C PRO A 383 -2.27 10.18 25.47
N LYS A 384 -2.35 11.52 25.41
CA LYS A 384 -1.80 12.30 24.28
C LYS A 384 -0.29 12.18 24.19
N THR A 385 0.40 12.13 25.33
CA THR A 385 1.86 11.99 25.36
C THR A 385 2.33 10.64 24.86
N VAL A 386 1.50 9.62 25.00
CA VAL A 386 1.76 8.27 24.48
C VAL A 386 1.43 8.17 22.99
N ALA A 387 0.21 8.62 22.59
CA ALA A 387 -0.31 8.39 21.23
C ALA A 387 0.15 9.44 20.20
N HIS A 388 0.22 10.73 20.57
CA HIS A 388 0.37 11.81 19.58
C HIS A 388 1.58 12.72 19.78
N GLU A 389 2.03 12.87 21.02
CA GLU A 389 3.11 13.80 21.39
C GLU A 389 4.48 13.12 21.51
N GLY A 390 4.67 12.04 20.76
CA GLY A 390 5.96 11.36 20.64
C GLY A 390 7.06 12.28 20.12
N PRO A 391 8.33 11.88 20.20
CA PRO A 391 9.44 12.66 19.67
C PRO A 391 9.26 12.94 18.18
N VAL A 392 9.70 14.11 17.74
CA VAL A 392 9.76 14.48 16.32
C VAL A 392 11.19 14.87 16.01
N TYR A 393 11.84 14.16 15.11
CA TYR A 393 13.21 14.41 14.73
C TYR A 393 13.29 15.17 13.41
N GLU A 394 14.08 16.23 13.42
CA GLU A 394 14.55 16.87 12.19
C GLU A 394 15.85 16.18 11.76
N ARG A 395 15.72 15.05 11.07
CA ARG A 395 16.88 14.30 10.60
C ARG A 395 17.67 15.12 9.59
N PRO A 396 19.01 15.16 9.71
CA PRO A 396 19.85 15.76 8.67
C PRO A 396 19.64 15.05 7.34
N TYR A 397 19.52 15.81 6.25
CA TYR A 397 19.45 15.25 4.90
C TYR A 397 20.25 16.10 3.92
N ALA A 398 20.90 15.44 2.99
CA ALA A 398 21.70 16.09 1.97
C ALA A 398 21.73 15.25 0.69
N ARG A 399 21.66 15.95 -0.46
CA ARG A 399 21.82 15.31 -1.77
C ARG A 399 23.18 14.63 -1.83
N PRO A 400 23.24 13.30 -2.10
CA PRO A 400 24.51 12.58 -2.12
C PRO A 400 25.36 12.97 -3.32
N GLU A 401 26.68 12.96 -3.16
CA GLU A 401 27.63 13.32 -4.22
C GLU A 401 27.55 12.39 -5.44
N TRP A 402 27.22 11.12 -5.24
CA TRP A 402 27.07 10.14 -6.32
C TRP A 402 25.86 10.38 -7.23
N GLN A 403 24.90 11.21 -6.83
CA GLN A 403 23.67 11.46 -7.60
C GLN A 403 23.94 12.11 -8.95
N ASP A 404 24.88 13.06 -9.03
CA ASP A 404 25.23 13.72 -10.28
C ASP A 404 25.91 12.78 -11.28
N ALA A 405 26.81 11.91 -10.78
CA ALA A 405 27.47 10.90 -11.60
C ALA A 405 26.47 9.89 -12.16
N LEU A 406 25.50 9.45 -11.32
CA LEU A 406 24.43 8.55 -11.73
C LEU A 406 23.56 9.15 -12.83
N GLN A 407 23.16 10.42 -12.69
CA GLN A 407 22.34 11.11 -13.69
C GLN A 407 23.12 11.44 -14.97
N ALA A 408 24.44 11.56 -14.93
CA ALA A 408 25.29 11.79 -16.09
C ALA A 408 25.58 10.53 -16.92
N ASP A 409 25.32 9.34 -16.35
CA ASP A 409 25.53 8.04 -17.03
C ASP A 409 24.34 7.72 -17.95
N ASP A 410 24.30 8.40 -19.11
CA ASP A 410 23.18 8.37 -20.03
C ASP A 410 23.10 7.04 -20.81
N PRO A 411 22.00 6.28 -20.74
CA PRO A 411 21.79 5.05 -21.50
C PRO A 411 21.73 5.26 -23.03
N ALA A 412 21.64 6.49 -23.52
CA ALA A 412 21.72 6.80 -24.94
C ALA A 412 23.04 6.34 -25.58
N ALA A 413 24.11 6.21 -24.78
CA ALA A 413 25.41 5.70 -25.22
C ALA A 413 25.50 4.16 -25.30
N LEU A 414 24.51 3.43 -24.81
CA LEU A 414 24.50 1.97 -24.81
C LEU A 414 24.29 1.40 -26.24
N PRO A 415 24.89 0.24 -26.56
CA PRO A 415 24.65 -0.43 -27.83
C PRO A 415 23.17 -0.78 -28.00
N ARG A 416 22.63 -0.45 -29.19
CA ARG A 416 21.21 -0.65 -29.55
C ARG A 416 21.06 -1.69 -30.64
N PRO A 417 19.89 -2.34 -30.78
CA PRO A 417 19.54 -3.16 -31.94
C PRO A 417 19.69 -2.34 -33.24
N LYS A 418 20.27 -2.96 -34.28
CA LYS A 418 20.64 -2.28 -35.51
C LYS A 418 19.70 -2.62 -36.68
N ASP A 419 18.96 -3.72 -36.59
CA ASP A 419 18.05 -4.20 -37.61
C ASP A 419 16.84 -4.91 -37.01
N GLY A 420 15.95 -5.40 -37.87
CA GLY A 420 14.72 -6.03 -37.45
C GLY A 420 14.92 -7.34 -36.68
N ASP A 421 15.96 -8.10 -37.00
CA ASP A 421 16.25 -9.36 -36.29
C ASP A 421 16.77 -9.09 -34.87
N GLU A 422 17.64 -8.10 -34.70
CA GLU A 422 18.12 -7.65 -33.38
C GLU A 422 16.99 -7.01 -32.58
N LEU A 423 16.08 -6.22 -33.18
CA LEU A 423 14.89 -5.70 -32.52
C LEU A 423 13.97 -6.82 -32.03
N ARG A 424 13.70 -7.81 -32.87
CA ARG A 424 12.89 -8.97 -32.48
C ARG A 424 13.48 -9.72 -31.30
N ALA A 425 14.80 -9.97 -31.34
CA ALA A 425 15.51 -10.60 -30.23
C ALA A 425 15.43 -9.77 -28.93
N ALA A 426 15.55 -8.46 -29.02
CA ALA A 426 15.42 -7.56 -27.88
C ALA A 426 13.99 -7.58 -27.30
N VAL A 427 12.96 -7.66 -28.13
CA VAL A 427 11.57 -7.81 -27.69
C VAL A 427 11.38 -9.10 -26.90
N LEU A 428 11.85 -10.23 -27.42
CA LEU A 428 11.74 -11.51 -26.74
C LEU A 428 12.49 -11.50 -25.39
N ALA A 429 13.68 -10.93 -25.35
CA ALA A 429 14.44 -10.78 -24.12
C ALA A 429 13.70 -9.91 -23.07
N LEU A 430 13.07 -8.83 -23.52
CA LEU A 430 12.30 -7.93 -22.65
C LEU A 430 11.09 -8.64 -22.08
N VAL A 431 10.19 -9.17 -22.90
CA VAL A 431 8.91 -9.76 -22.47
C VAL A 431 9.07 -11.03 -21.66
N SER A 432 10.22 -11.73 -21.78
CA SER A 432 10.56 -12.89 -20.97
C SER A 432 11.35 -12.57 -19.72
N SER A 433 11.74 -11.31 -19.48
CA SER A 433 12.41 -10.92 -18.24
C SER A 433 11.46 -11.02 -17.05
N PRO A 434 11.94 -11.33 -15.84
CA PRO A 434 11.06 -11.53 -14.68
C PRO A 434 10.12 -10.36 -14.40
N ASN A 435 10.55 -9.12 -14.62
CA ASN A 435 9.73 -7.93 -14.42
C ASN A 435 8.64 -7.75 -15.46
N GLN A 436 8.92 -8.10 -16.71
CA GLN A 436 7.98 -7.92 -17.83
C GLN A 436 7.15 -9.17 -18.15
N ALA A 437 7.54 -10.34 -17.65
CA ALA A 437 6.81 -11.59 -17.80
C ALA A 437 5.49 -11.61 -17.03
N ALA A 438 4.56 -12.44 -17.50
CA ALA A 438 3.27 -12.64 -16.85
C ALA A 438 3.43 -13.06 -15.38
N LYS A 439 2.59 -12.48 -14.53
CA LYS A 439 2.57 -12.77 -13.10
C LYS A 439 1.53 -13.83 -12.71
N SER A 440 0.99 -14.56 -13.69
CA SER A 440 -0.08 -15.55 -13.49
C SER A 440 0.30 -16.64 -12.48
N TRP A 441 1.56 -17.05 -12.41
CA TRP A 441 2.02 -18.00 -11.39
C TRP A 441 1.72 -17.51 -9.96
N ILE A 442 1.75 -16.20 -9.73
CA ILE A 442 1.40 -15.57 -8.46
C ILE A 442 -0.12 -15.36 -8.35
N THR A 443 -0.69 -14.66 -9.32
CA THR A 443 -2.08 -14.17 -9.25
C THR A 443 -3.13 -15.28 -9.37
N ASP A 444 -2.79 -16.44 -9.95
CA ASP A 444 -3.66 -17.60 -10.00
C ASP A 444 -3.79 -18.34 -8.64
N GLN A 445 -2.97 -17.98 -7.67
CA GLN A 445 -3.08 -18.45 -6.28
C GLN A 445 -4.05 -17.62 -5.43
N TYR A 446 -4.54 -16.51 -5.98
CA TYR A 446 -5.50 -15.61 -5.33
C TYR A 446 -6.90 -15.81 -5.88
N ASP A 447 -7.90 -15.74 -5.01
CA ASP A 447 -9.30 -15.63 -5.41
C ASP A 447 -9.56 -14.21 -5.93
N ARG A 448 -9.62 -14.04 -7.25
CA ARG A 448 -9.80 -12.73 -7.89
C ARG A 448 -11.27 -12.34 -8.06
N TYR A 449 -12.17 -13.31 -8.10
CA TYR A 449 -13.58 -13.10 -8.45
C TYR A 449 -14.56 -13.57 -7.38
N VAL A 450 -14.09 -13.92 -6.21
CA VAL A 450 -14.93 -14.25 -5.05
C VAL A 450 -15.86 -13.06 -4.73
N LEU A 451 -17.06 -13.32 -4.25
CA LEU A 451 -18.18 -12.39 -4.07
C LEU A 451 -18.92 -11.99 -5.37
N GLY A 452 -18.32 -12.15 -6.54
CA GLY A 452 -18.96 -11.93 -7.83
C GLY A 452 -19.06 -10.47 -8.29
N ASP A 453 -18.38 -9.54 -7.60
CA ASP A 453 -18.41 -8.10 -7.92
C ASP A 453 -17.14 -7.57 -8.58
N THR A 454 -16.11 -8.42 -8.74
CA THR A 454 -14.90 -8.07 -9.47
C THR A 454 -15.19 -7.99 -10.97
N VAL A 455 -14.96 -6.83 -11.55
CA VAL A 455 -15.20 -6.56 -12.98
C VAL A 455 -13.92 -6.59 -13.78
N LEU A 456 -12.84 -6.10 -13.20
CA LEU A 456 -11.46 -6.16 -13.72
C LEU A 456 -10.50 -6.58 -12.59
N ALA A 457 -9.55 -7.43 -12.93
CA ALA A 457 -8.45 -7.85 -12.06
C ALA A 457 -7.18 -8.01 -12.90
N GLN A 458 -6.06 -8.36 -12.27
CA GLN A 458 -4.80 -8.57 -13.00
C GLN A 458 -5.01 -9.44 -14.27
N PRO A 459 -4.36 -9.14 -15.37
CA PRO A 459 -3.32 -8.13 -15.60
C PRO A 459 -3.84 -6.76 -16.09
N GLU A 460 -5.12 -6.45 -15.91
CA GLU A 460 -5.69 -5.16 -16.33
C GLU A 460 -4.99 -3.98 -15.63
N ASP A 461 -5.05 -2.78 -16.21
CA ASP A 461 -4.38 -1.57 -15.71
C ASP A 461 -4.83 -1.18 -14.29
N SER A 462 -6.09 -1.45 -13.95
CA SER A 462 -6.60 -1.32 -12.58
C SER A 462 -7.50 -2.50 -12.21
N GLY A 463 -7.58 -2.80 -10.91
CA GLY A 463 -8.64 -3.64 -10.37
C GLY A 463 -9.94 -2.83 -10.28
N MET A 464 -11.08 -3.42 -10.59
CA MET A 464 -12.38 -2.76 -10.55
C MET A 464 -13.42 -3.62 -9.87
N ILE A 465 -14.11 -3.04 -8.88
CA ILE A 465 -15.19 -3.66 -8.11
C ILE A 465 -16.49 -2.90 -8.37
N ARG A 466 -17.57 -3.62 -8.63
CA ARG A 466 -18.93 -3.09 -8.64
C ARG A 466 -19.40 -2.90 -7.19
N ILE A 467 -19.87 -1.71 -6.86
CA ILE A 467 -20.40 -1.37 -5.53
C ILE A 467 -21.91 -1.59 -5.45
N ASP A 468 -22.62 -1.20 -6.50
CA ASP A 468 -24.08 -1.27 -6.55
C ASP A 468 -24.52 -2.03 -7.80
N ALA A 469 -25.31 -3.10 -7.59
CA ALA A 469 -25.74 -3.98 -8.66
C ALA A 469 -26.87 -3.39 -9.54
N GLU A 470 -27.65 -2.45 -9.01
CA GLU A 470 -28.79 -1.85 -9.73
C GLU A 470 -28.30 -0.75 -10.67
N THR A 471 -27.40 0.09 -10.22
CA THR A 471 -26.91 1.25 -10.97
C THR A 471 -25.63 0.96 -11.76
N GLY A 472 -24.89 -0.08 -11.36
CA GLY A 472 -23.60 -0.38 -11.94
C GLY A 472 -22.44 0.48 -11.38
N LEU A 473 -22.67 1.30 -10.35
CA LEU A 473 -21.63 2.09 -9.69
C LEU A 473 -20.47 1.21 -9.29
N GLY A 474 -19.25 1.62 -9.59
CA GLY A 474 -18.04 0.90 -9.26
C GLY A 474 -16.86 1.80 -8.89
N VAL A 475 -15.84 1.18 -8.35
CA VAL A 475 -14.54 1.81 -8.07
C VAL A 475 -13.41 1.01 -8.70
N ALA A 476 -12.38 1.74 -9.10
CA ALA A 476 -11.15 1.18 -9.63
C ALA A 476 -9.97 1.60 -8.76
N VAL A 477 -9.00 0.70 -8.60
CA VAL A 477 -7.78 0.97 -7.84
C VAL A 477 -6.58 0.42 -8.60
N SER A 478 -5.51 1.22 -8.66
CA SER A 478 -4.19 0.80 -9.12
C SER A 478 -3.15 1.11 -8.05
N THR A 479 -2.08 0.32 -8.01
CA THR A 479 -0.89 0.60 -7.20
C THR A 479 0.34 0.55 -8.07
N ASP A 480 1.16 1.58 -8.02
CA ASP A 480 2.34 1.73 -8.87
C ASP A 480 3.51 2.33 -8.10
N GLY A 481 4.72 2.04 -8.56
CA GLY A 481 5.96 2.58 -8.04
C GLY A 481 7.17 2.00 -8.75
N ASN A 482 8.11 2.84 -9.16
CA ASN A 482 9.33 2.42 -9.85
C ASN A 482 10.58 2.88 -9.07
N GLY A 483 11.19 1.94 -8.33
CA GLY A 483 12.39 2.20 -7.53
C GLY A 483 13.60 2.63 -8.36
N ARG A 484 13.69 2.20 -9.61
CA ARG A 484 14.77 2.60 -10.53
C ARG A 484 14.65 4.07 -10.91
N TYR A 485 13.45 4.54 -11.26
CA TYR A 485 13.19 5.96 -11.52
C TYR A 485 13.45 6.81 -10.27
N ALA A 486 12.96 6.37 -9.12
CA ALA A 486 13.15 7.10 -7.87
C ALA A 486 14.63 7.13 -7.41
N LYS A 487 15.43 6.11 -7.75
CA LYS A 487 16.87 6.13 -7.53
C LYS A 487 17.57 7.18 -8.40
N LEU A 488 17.14 7.34 -9.64
CA LEU A 488 17.67 8.35 -10.55
C LEU A 488 17.27 9.77 -10.14
N ASP A 489 16.03 9.94 -9.69
CA ASP A 489 15.51 11.20 -9.17
C ASP A 489 14.31 10.93 -8.25
N PRO A 490 14.46 11.03 -6.92
CA PRO A 490 13.38 10.69 -6.00
C PRO A 490 12.17 11.64 -6.09
N TYR A 491 12.36 12.91 -6.44
CA TYR A 491 11.27 13.85 -6.67
C TYR A 491 10.43 13.46 -7.89
N GLU A 492 11.09 13.27 -9.03
CA GLU A 492 10.42 12.86 -10.28
C GLU A 492 9.89 11.41 -10.18
N GLY A 493 10.61 10.51 -9.51
CA GLY A 493 10.17 9.13 -9.31
C GLY A 493 8.86 9.01 -8.54
N ALA A 494 8.63 9.83 -7.53
CA ALA A 494 7.37 9.89 -6.81
C ALA A 494 6.23 10.46 -7.67
N ARG A 495 6.51 11.50 -8.47
CA ARG A 495 5.57 12.06 -9.44
C ARG A 495 5.19 11.06 -10.52
N LEU A 496 6.16 10.28 -11.02
CA LEU A 496 5.94 9.21 -11.99
C LEU A 496 5.06 8.08 -11.42
N ALA A 497 5.28 7.68 -10.17
CA ALA A 497 4.46 6.67 -9.52
C ALA A 497 2.98 7.09 -9.44
N LEU A 498 2.72 8.34 -9.06
CA LEU A 498 1.37 8.88 -9.05
C LEU A 498 0.80 9.00 -10.48
N ALA A 499 1.55 9.52 -11.42
CA ALA A 499 1.11 9.68 -12.81
C ALA A 499 0.72 8.37 -13.47
N GLU A 500 1.49 7.30 -13.23
CA GLU A 500 1.19 5.96 -13.73
C GLU A 500 -0.08 5.40 -13.11
N SER A 501 -0.20 5.44 -11.79
CA SER A 501 -1.40 4.93 -11.09
C SER A 501 -2.67 5.72 -11.48
N TYR A 502 -2.55 7.03 -11.64
CA TYR A 502 -3.61 7.91 -12.14
C TYR A 502 -4.05 7.53 -13.56
N ARG A 503 -3.09 7.30 -14.45
CA ARG A 503 -3.31 6.88 -15.85
C ARG A 503 -3.93 5.48 -15.93
N ASN A 504 -3.45 4.53 -15.12
CA ASN A 504 -3.98 3.17 -15.05
C ASN A 504 -5.46 3.15 -14.67
N VAL A 505 -5.85 3.91 -13.67
CA VAL A 505 -7.26 4.06 -13.29
C VAL A 505 -8.08 4.65 -14.43
N ALA A 506 -7.58 5.71 -15.08
CA ALA A 506 -8.26 6.36 -16.19
C ALA A 506 -8.37 5.47 -17.44
N ALA A 507 -7.36 4.63 -17.71
CA ALA A 507 -7.36 3.70 -18.85
C ALA A 507 -8.53 2.70 -18.77
N THR A 508 -8.96 2.31 -17.58
CA THR A 508 -10.11 1.44 -17.37
C THR A 508 -11.46 2.17 -17.42
N GLY A 509 -11.46 3.50 -17.56
CA GLY A 509 -12.66 4.35 -17.67
C GLY A 509 -13.09 5.00 -16.36
N ALA A 510 -12.39 4.76 -15.26
CA ALA A 510 -12.70 5.36 -13.96
C ALA A 510 -12.04 6.74 -13.80
N ARG A 511 -12.71 7.65 -13.10
CA ARG A 511 -12.20 8.98 -12.79
C ARG A 511 -11.41 8.94 -11.48
N PRO A 512 -10.09 9.22 -11.50
CA PRO A 512 -9.27 9.27 -10.30
C PRO A 512 -9.79 10.29 -9.27
N LEU A 513 -9.79 9.96 -7.99
CA LEU A 513 -10.30 10.78 -6.91
C LEU A 513 -9.30 11.04 -5.79
N ALA A 514 -8.64 9.99 -5.32
CA ALA A 514 -7.87 10.04 -4.08
C ALA A 514 -6.65 9.13 -4.13
N VAL A 515 -5.70 9.40 -3.23
CA VAL A 515 -4.41 8.74 -3.15
C VAL A 515 -4.18 8.14 -1.77
N THR A 516 -3.61 6.96 -1.72
CA THR A 516 -2.94 6.38 -0.56
C THR A 516 -1.50 6.06 -0.93
N ASP A 517 -0.57 6.09 0.00
CA ASP A 517 0.83 5.80 -0.28
C ASP A 517 1.48 4.89 0.77
N CYS A 518 2.49 4.14 0.35
CA CYS A 518 3.40 3.43 1.23
C CYS A 518 4.83 3.80 0.83
N LEU A 519 5.49 4.57 1.68
CA LEU A 519 6.80 5.16 1.42
C LEU A 519 7.89 4.26 1.99
N ASN A 520 8.54 3.48 1.14
CA ASN A 520 9.56 2.50 1.53
C ASN A 520 10.97 3.04 1.23
N PHE A 521 11.77 3.25 2.29
CA PHE A 521 13.11 3.86 2.20
C PHE A 521 14.11 3.17 3.13
N GLY A 522 15.38 3.49 2.97
CA GLY A 522 16.46 3.05 3.82
C GLY A 522 16.43 3.67 5.23
N SER A 523 17.57 3.68 5.93
CA SER A 523 17.65 4.23 7.28
C SER A 523 17.47 5.75 7.29
N PRO A 524 16.62 6.29 8.18
CA PRO A 524 16.47 7.73 8.37
C PRO A 524 17.70 8.39 9.02
N GLU A 525 18.64 7.59 9.50
CA GLU A 525 19.90 8.06 10.07
C GLU A 525 20.96 8.31 8.98
N ASP A 526 20.74 7.82 7.76
CA ASP A 526 21.55 8.14 6.58
C ASP A 526 21.03 9.42 5.92
N PRO A 527 21.85 10.51 5.87
CA PRO A 527 21.44 11.76 5.22
C PRO A 527 21.05 11.61 3.74
N ALA A 528 21.62 10.65 3.01
CA ALA A 528 21.28 10.38 1.63
C ALA A 528 19.87 9.75 1.51
N ALA A 529 19.56 8.76 2.34
CA ALA A 529 18.23 8.13 2.38
C ALA A 529 17.16 9.14 2.81
N MET A 530 17.43 10.00 3.79
CA MET A 530 16.51 11.06 4.21
C MET A 530 16.32 12.14 3.14
N TRP A 531 17.36 12.44 2.36
CA TRP A 531 17.20 13.34 1.20
C TRP A 531 16.25 12.71 0.16
N GLN A 532 16.43 11.43 -0.15
CA GLN A 532 15.53 10.72 -1.06
C GLN A 532 14.07 10.74 -0.55
N PHE A 533 13.88 10.52 0.75
CA PHE A 533 12.56 10.57 1.39
C PHE A 533 11.93 11.97 1.31
N ALA A 534 12.68 13.01 1.68
CA ALA A 534 12.22 14.40 1.64
C ALA A 534 11.81 14.82 0.21
N GLU A 535 12.62 14.48 -0.79
CA GLU A 535 12.34 14.78 -2.20
C GLU A 535 11.14 13.99 -2.73
N ALA A 536 10.98 12.72 -2.36
CA ALA A 536 9.83 11.91 -2.75
C ALA A 536 8.52 12.45 -2.15
N CYS A 537 8.52 12.82 -0.85
CA CYS A 537 7.36 13.45 -0.21
C CYS A 537 6.98 14.76 -0.91
N ARG A 538 7.98 15.61 -1.23
CA ARG A 538 7.76 16.87 -1.94
C ARG A 538 7.19 16.63 -3.33
N GLY A 539 7.76 15.68 -4.08
CA GLY A 539 7.30 15.33 -5.43
C GLY A 539 5.86 14.79 -5.44
N LEU A 540 5.54 13.89 -4.52
CA LEU A 540 4.20 13.33 -4.41
C LEU A 540 3.17 14.39 -4.00
N ALA A 541 3.48 15.24 -3.01
CA ALA A 541 2.60 16.31 -2.58
C ALA A 541 2.32 17.33 -3.69
N ASP A 542 3.36 17.76 -4.44
CA ASP A 542 3.22 18.67 -5.56
C ASP A 542 2.36 18.06 -6.68
N ALA A 543 2.56 16.78 -6.99
CA ALA A 543 1.79 16.07 -8.01
C ALA A 543 0.32 15.84 -7.60
N CYS A 544 0.05 15.53 -6.34
CA CYS A 544 -1.32 15.42 -5.82
C CYS A 544 -2.08 16.75 -5.95
N LEU A 545 -1.42 17.86 -5.63
CA LEU A 545 -2.00 19.20 -5.79
C LEU A 545 -2.33 19.49 -7.27
N GLU A 546 -1.41 19.21 -8.18
CA GLU A 546 -1.55 19.49 -9.62
C GLU A 546 -2.62 18.61 -10.28
N LEU A 547 -2.69 17.33 -9.93
CA LEU A 547 -3.71 16.40 -10.44
C LEU A 547 -5.07 16.52 -9.72
N GLY A 548 -5.15 17.23 -8.60
CA GLY A 548 -6.38 17.39 -7.83
C GLY A 548 -6.80 16.11 -7.06
N THR A 549 -5.85 15.24 -6.73
CA THR A 549 -6.08 13.98 -6.02
C THR A 549 -5.42 14.01 -4.64
N PRO A 550 -6.15 14.31 -3.57
CA PRO A 550 -5.58 14.41 -2.23
C PRO A 550 -5.14 13.04 -1.68
N VAL A 551 -4.09 13.06 -0.85
CA VAL A 551 -3.71 11.92 -0.02
C VAL A 551 -4.71 11.77 1.10
N THR A 552 -5.30 10.58 1.25
CA THR A 552 -6.27 10.30 2.30
C THR A 552 -5.65 9.64 3.53
N GLY A 553 -4.53 8.97 3.34
CA GLY A 553 -3.79 8.24 4.35
C GLY A 553 -2.69 7.43 3.70
N GLY A 554 -1.87 6.80 4.50
CA GLY A 554 -0.76 5.99 4.01
C GLY A 554 0.10 5.47 5.14
N ASN A 555 1.28 4.97 4.78
CA ASN A 555 2.24 4.39 5.70
C ASN A 555 3.67 4.74 5.29
N VAL A 556 4.58 4.76 6.24
CA VAL A 556 6.03 4.91 6.00
C VAL A 556 6.76 3.69 6.55
N SER A 557 7.58 3.08 5.72
CA SER A 557 8.50 2.01 6.09
C SER A 557 9.94 2.49 5.89
N LEU A 558 10.67 2.61 6.99
CA LEU A 558 12.08 2.99 7.02
C LEU A 558 12.94 1.80 7.43
N TYR A 559 14.26 1.99 7.45
CA TYR A 559 15.24 0.93 7.79
C TYR A 559 15.24 -0.28 6.84
N ASN A 560 14.75 -0.12 5.61
CA ASN A 560 14.81 -1.20 4.60
C ASN A 560 16.24 -1.26 4.02
N GLN A 561 17.15 -1.84 4.78
CA GLN A 561 18.55 -2.01 4.38
C GLN A 561 19.21 -3.16 5.14
N THR A 562 20.26 -3.73 4.54
CA THR A 562 21.14 -4.73 5.17
C THR A 562 22.54 -4.17 5.23
N GLY A 563 23.07 -3.94 6.45
CA GLY A 563 24.30 -3.21 6.65
C GLY A 563 24.22 -1.81 6.03
N GLU A 564 25.13 -1.49 5.11
CA GLU A 564 25.13 -0.21 4.39
C GLU A 564 24.32 -0.22 3.07
N ALA A 565 23.80 -1.37 2.67
CA ALA A 565 23.06 -1.53 1.41
C ALA A 565 21.54 -1.24 1.62
N ALA A 566 21.13 -0.02 1.27
CA ALA A 566 19.73 0.36 1.28
C ALA A 566 19.01 -0.06 -0.01
N ILE A 567 17.71 -0.31 0.08
CA ILE A 567 16.83 -0.45 -1.09
C ILE A 567 16.85 0.82 -1.94
N HIS A 568 16.45 0.73 -3.20
CA HIS A 568 16.08 1.93 -3.94
C HIS A 568 14.92 2.65 -3.23
N PRO A 569 14.88 3.99 -3.26
CA PRO A 569 13.71 4.71 -2.76
C PRO A 569 12.47 4.22 -3.51
N THR A 570 11.47 3.74 -2.78
CA THR A 570 10.30 3.10 -3.40
C THR A 570 9.01 3.66 -2.82
N PRO A 571 8.58 4.85 -3.28
CA PRO A 571 7.24 5.35 -3.02
C PRO A 571 6.24 4.50 -3.81
N VAL A 572 5.44 3.70 -3.12
CA VAL A 572 4.30 2.97 -3.69
C VAL A 572 3.07 3.84 -3.54
N VAL A 573 2.40 4.12 -4.65
CA VAL A 573 1.24 5.00 -4.70
C VAL A 573 0.02 4.20 -5.15
N GLY A 574 -1.07 4.31 -4.38
CA GLY A 574 -2.38 3.76 -4.75
C GLY A 574 -3.34 4.88 -5.14
N VAL A 575 -4.00 4.77 -6.29
CA VAL A 575 -5.03 5.70 -6.73
C VAL A 575 -6.38 5.00 -6.77
N LEU A 576 -7.37 5.60 -6.12
CA LEU A 576 -8.77 5.21 -6.18
C LEU A 576 -9.50 6.11 -7.18
N GLY A 577 -10.29 5.49 -8.05
CA GLY A 577 -11.20 6.19 -8.94
C GLY A 577 -12.61 5.64 -8.90
N VAL A 578 -13.56 6.38 -9.46
CA VAL A 578 -14.97 6.03 -9.52
C VAL A 578 -15.43 5.92 -10.97
N ILE A 579 -16.29 4.96 -11.24
CA ILE A 579 -17.01 4.79 -12.52
C ILE A 579 -18.50 4.69 -12.25
N ASP A 580 -19.30 5.48 -12.99
CA ASP A 580 -20.74 5.55 -12.79
C ASP A 580 -21.46 4.24 -13.17
N ASP A 581 -20.91 3.51 -14.14
CA ASP A 581 -21.41 2.21 -14.58
C ASP A 581 -20.26 1.32 -15.07
N VAL A 582 -19.99 0.26 -14.34
CA VAL A 582 -18.92 -0.71 -14.67
C VAL A 582 -19.11 -1.38 -16.03
N ALA A 583 -20.34 -1.38 -16.60
CA ALA A 583 -20.58 -1.87 -17.94
C ALA A 583 -19.87 -1.03 -19.02
N ARG A 584 -19.51 0.21 -18.69
CA ARG A 584 -18.78 1.14 -19.57
C ARG A 584 -17.26 1.05 -19.46
N ARG A 585 -16.73 0.15 -18.64
CA ARG A 585 -15.27 -0.03 -18.48
C ARG A 585 -14.59 -0.36 -19.79
N THR A 586 -13.32 -0.01 -19.89
CA THR A 586 -12.47 -0.36 -21.02
C THR A 586 -11.38 -1.33 -20.58
N PRO A 587 -11.36 -2.58 -21.09
CA PRO A 587 -10.27 -3.54 -20.83
C PRO A 587 -9.05 -3.26 -21.71
N MET A 588 -7.90 -3.90 -21.39
CA MET A 588 -6.68 -3.76 -22.18
C MET A 588 -6.64 -4.64 -23.45
N ALA A 589 -7.46 -5.68 -23.51
CA ALA A 589 -7.40 -6.74 -24.52
C ALA A 589 -7.83 -6.28 -25.91
N PHE A 590 -7.03 -6.52 -26.93
CA PHE A 590 -7.46 -6.38 -28.34
C PHE A 590 -8.38 -7.56 -28.71
N ARG A 591 -9.64 -7.27 -29.06
CA ARG A 591 -10.67 -8.29 -29.28
C ARG A 591 -11.09 -8.45 -30.73
N ASP A 592 -11.31 -7.34 -31.43
CA ASP A 592 -11.94 -7.35 -32.74
C ASP A 592 -10.98 -6.98 -33.86
N GLU A 593 -10.87 -7.86 -34.84
CA GLU A 593 -10.06 -7.60 -36.03
C GLU A 593 -10.58 -6.41 -36.81
N GLY A 594 -9.66 -5.63 -37.34
CA GLY A 594 -9.96 -4.41 -38.10
C GLY A 594 -10.14 -3.16 -37.25
N HIS A 595 -10.15 -3.27 -35.90
CA HIS A 595 -10.09 -2.08 -35.05
C HIS A 595 -8.76 -1.36 -35.22
N LEU A 596 -8.80 -0.05 -35.18
CA LEU A 596 -7.65 0.81 -35.37
C LEU A 596 -6.90 1.01 -34.06
N ILE A 597 -5.58 0.88 -34.12
CA ILE A 597 -4.73 1.10 -32.93
C ILE A 597 -4.14 2.50 -33.00
N TYR A 598 -4.42 3.29 -31.98
CA TYR A 598 -3.88 4.63 -31.78
C TYR A 598 -2.92 4.65 -30.60
N LEU A 599 -1.80 5.38 -30.75
CA LEU A 599 -0.94 5.78 -29.65
C LEU A 599 -1.25 7.24 -29.33
N LEU A 600 -1.73 7.46 -28.11
CA LEU A 600 -1.95 8.80 -27.56
C LEU A 600 -0.68 9.28 -26.86
N GLY A 601 -0.40 10.59 -26.93
CA GLY A 601 0.78 11.21 -26.35
C GLY A 601 1.99 11.20 -27.28
N GLU A 602 3.12 11.67 -26.78
CA GLU A 602 4.36 11.85 -27.55
C GLU A 602 5.43 10.87 -27.13
N THR A 603 6.09 10.23 -28.11
CA THR A 603 7.29 9.44 -27.89
C THR A 603 8.51 10.31 -27.99
N ARG A 604 9.33 10.30 -26.94
CA ARG A 604 10.65 10.94 -26.89
C ARG A 604 11.70 9.86 -26.67
N GLU A 605 12.98 10.19 -26.84
CA GLU A 605 14.05 9.26 -26.51
C GLU A 605 14.32 9.31 -25.00
N GLU A 606 13.64 8.45 -24.24
CA GLU A 606 13.70 8.40 -22.78
C GLU A 606 13.92 6.95 -22.30
N LEU A 607 15.17 6.64 -22.00
CA LEU A 607 15.66 5.31 -21.66
C LEU A 607 16.27 5.20 -20.27
N GLY A 608 16.35 6.30 -19.51
CA GLY A 608 16.90 6.33 -18.15
C GLY A 608 16.07 5.49 -17.18
N GLY A 609 16.70 4.48 -16.58
CA GLY A 609 16.02 3.53 -15.69
C GLY A 609 15.08 2.57 -16.39
N SER A 610 15.07 2.52 -17.72
CA SER A 610 14.15 1.70 -18.51
C SER A 610 14.35 0.19 -18.31
N ALA A 611 13.29 -0.57 -18.56
CA ALA A 611 13.34 -2.03 -18.58
C ALA A 611 14.33 -2.55 -19.63
N TRP A 612 14.37 -1.92 -20.80
CA TRP A 612 15.36 -2.29 -21.82
C TRP A 612 16.80 -2.14 -21.34
N SER A 613 17.16 -1.00 -20.73
CA SER A 613 18.52 -0.78 -20.25
C SER A 613 18.92 -1.77 -19.15
N GLN A 614 17.97 -2.15 -18.30
CA GLN A 614 18.16 -3.19 -17.28
C GLN A 614 18.36 -4.58 -17.91
N VAL A 615 17.47 -4.98 -18.81
CA VAL A 615 17.48 -6.34 -19.39
C VAL A 615 18.66 -6.54 -20.32
N ALA A 616 18.93 -5.57 -21.20
CA ALA A 616 19.99 -5.70 -22.21
C ALA A 616 21.39 -5.43 -21.64
N HIS A 617 21.52 -4.60 -20.62
CA HIS A 617 22.83 -4.08 -20.19
C HIS A 617 23.06 -4.09 -18.67
N GLY A 618 22.06 -4.46 -17.85
CA GLY A 618 22.15 -4.35 -16.38
C GLY A 618 22.43 -2.90 -15.92
N HIS A 619 22.01 -1.93 -16.73
CA HIS A 619 22.35 -0.52 -16.54
C HIS A 619 21.28 0.23 -15.74
N LEU A 620 21.73 1.05 -14.80
CA LEU A 620 20.92 2.05 -14.11
C LEU A 620 21.68 3.37 -14.13
N GLY A 621 21.18 4.34 -14.88
CA GLY A 621 21.78 5.66 -15.01
C GLY A 621 20.93 6.59 -15.90
N GLY A 622 21.32 7.85 -15.97
CA GLY A 622 20.59 8.88 -16.67
C GLY A 622 19.49 9.51 -15.82
N ARG A 623 18.51 10.07 -16.48
CA ARG A 623 17.34 10.67 -15.85
C ARG A 623 16.11 9.82 -16.12
N PRO A 624 15.14 9.76 -15.16
CA PRO A 624 13.87 9.11 -15.43
C PRO A 624 13.10 9.87 -16.51
N PRO A 625 12.04 9.27 -17.09
CA PRO A 625 11.18 9.95 -18.06
C PRO A 625 10.64 11.29 -17.52
N GLN A 626 10.43 12.21 -18.41
CA GLN A 626 9.91 13.56 -18.08
C GLN A 626 8.44 13.47 -17.65
N VAL A 627 8.11 14.14 -16.56
CA VAL A 627 6.73 14.22 -16.06
C VAL A 627 6.04 15.47 -16.60
N ASP A 628 4.86 15.29 -17.19
CA ASP A 628 3.94 16.34 -17.61
C ASP A 628 2.54 16.02 -17.09
N LEU A 629 2.23 16.53 -15.89
CA LEU A 629 0.98 16.21 -15.21
C LEU A 629 -0.26 16.85 -15.88
N GLU A 630 -0.09 17.95 -16.58
CA GLU A 630 -1.18 18.52 -17.39
C GLU A 630 -1.56 17.55 -18.52
N ARG A 631 -0.56 16.98 -19.19
CA ARG A 631 -0.78 15.98 -20.23
C ARG A 631 -1.41 14.71 -19.67
N GLU A 632 -0.99 14.25 -18.51
CA GLU A 632 -1.60 13.10 -17.82
C GLU A 632 -3.08 13.34 -17.52
N ARG A 633 -3.43 14.52 -17.04
CA ARG A 633 -4.82 14.91 -16.80
C ARG A 633 -5.65 14.93 -18.09
N LEU A 634 -5.13 15.53 -19.16
CA LEU A 634 -5.79 15.56 -20.46
C LEU A 634 -5.97 14.17 -21.06
N LEU A 635 -4.96 13.31 -20.95
CA LEU A 635 -5.03 11.92 -21.37
C LEU A 635 -6.13 11.16 -20.61
N ALA A 636 -6.17 11.32 -19.29
CA ALA A 636 -7.21 10.71 -18.46
C ALA A 636 -8.62 11.16 -18.88
N GLU A 637 -8.84 12.46 -19.11
CA GLU A 637 -10.12 12.99 -19.57
C GLU A 637 -10.57 12.34 -20.89
N ILE A 638 -9.63 12.13 -21.82
CA ILE A 638 -9.90 11.47 -23.10
C ILE A 638 -10.25 10.00 -22.92
N LEU A 639 -9.46 9.26 -22.14
CA LEU A 639 -9.70 7.84 -21.87
C LEU A 639 -11.04 7.61 -21.20
N ILE A 640 -11.37 8.41 -20.18
CA ILE A 640 -12.65 8.33 -19.47
C ILE A 640 -13.82 8.65 -20.40
N ALA A 641 -13.71 9.71 -21.24
CA ALA A 641 -14.74 10.06 -22.19
C ALA A 641 -14.91 8.99 -23.29
N ALA A 642 -13.81 8.42 -23.79
CA ALA A 642 -13.84 7.36 -24.80
C ALA A 642 -14.51 6.09 -24.26
N SER A 643 -14.24 5.76 -23.00
CA SER A 643 -14.87 4.63 -22.28
C SER A 643 -16.37 4.87 -22.10
N ARG A 644 -16.75 5.99 -21.47
CA ARG A 644 -18.15 6.37 -21.22
C ARG A 644 -19.01 6.38 -22.47
N ASP A 645 -18.48 6.94 -23.56
CA ASP A 645 -19.22 7.17 -24.79
C ASP A 645 -19.09 6.01 -25.80
N GLY A 646 -18.42 4.92 -25.42
CA GLY A 646 -18.25 3.72 -26.24
C GLY A 646 -17.41 3.91 -27.50
N MET A 647 -16.45 4.85 -27.48
CA MET A 647 -15.54 5.08 -28.60
C MET A 647 -14.32 4.15 -28.61
N ALA A 648 -13.96 3.59 -27.47
CA ALA A 648 -12.82 2.67 -27.33
C ALA A 648 -13.28 1.29 -26.87
N ASP A 649 -12.72 0.25 -27.48
CA ASP A 649 -12.93 -1.15 -27.08
C ASP A 649 -11.80 -1.68 -26.20
N ALA A 650 -10.62 -1.09 -26.33
CA ALA A 650 -9.46 -1.41 -25.49
C ALA A 650 -8.66 -0.16 -25.22
N ALA A 651 -8.08 -0.09 -24.05
CA ALA A 651 -7.09 0.92 -23.67
C ALA A 651 -6.06 0.28 -22.73
N HIS A 652 -4.82 0.67 -22.87
CA HIS A 652 -3.71 0.21 -22.03
C HIS A 652 -2.69 1.32 -21.90
N ASP A 653 -2.21 1.58 -20.69
CA ASP A 653 -1.16 2.56 -20.48
C ASP A 653 0.16 2.13 -21.15
N VAL A 654 1.03 3.07 -21.42
CA VAL A 654 2.39 2.82 -21.89
C VAL A 654 3.36 3.30 -20.81
N SER A 655 3.99 2.35 -20.12
CA SER A 655 4.90 2.55 -19.01
C SER A 655 6.16 1.69 -19.14
N ASP A 656 6.47 0.86 -18.18
CA ASP A 656 7.65 -0.02 -18.20
C ASP A 656 7.68 -0.93 -19.44
N GLY A 657 8.83 -0.96 -20.11
CA GLY A 657 9.02 -1.71 -21.34
C GLY A 657 8.54 -1.02 -22.62
N GLY A 658 7.87 0.13 -22.49
CA GLY A 658 7.45 0.97 -23.63
C GLY A 658 6.29 0.38 -24.44
N VAL A 659 6.16 0.90 -25.68
CA VAL A 659 5.04 0.54 -26.58
C VAL A 659 5.02 -0.95 -26.89
N VAL A 660 6.16 -1.58 -27.04
CA VAL A 660 6.23 -3.02 -27.40
C VAL A 660 5.69 -3.92 -26.29
N GLN A 661 5.92 -3.58 -25.03
CA GLN A 661 5.37 -4.32 -23.89
C GLN A 661 3.85 -4.20 -23.86
N ALA A 662 3.33 -2.97 -23.97
CA ALA A 662 1.89 -2.73 -23.98
C ALA A 662 1.18 -3.42 -25.15
N LEU A 663 1.79 -3.43 -26.35
CA LEU A 663 1.28 -4.19 -27.52
C LEU A 663 1.25 -5.68 -27.22
N ALA A 664 2.34 -6.23 -26.66
CA ALA A 664 2.43 -7.65 -26.33
C ALA A 664 1.32 -8.08 -25.37
N GLU A 665 1.11 -7.34 -24.31
CA GLU A 665 0.10 -7.62 -23.29
C GLU A 665 -1.32 -7.54 -23.85
N SER A 666 -1.66 -6.48 -24.59
CA SER A 666 -2.96 -6.33 -25.23
C SER A 666 -3.26 -7.42 -26.27
N CYS A 667 -2.27 -7.80 -27.07
CA CYS A 667 -2.39 -8.88 -28.05
C CYS A 667 -2.55 -10.25 -27.37
N LEU A 668 -1.73 -10.55 -26.38
CA LEU A 668 -1.77 -11.83 -25.65
C LEU A 668 -3.08 -12.01 -24.87
N LYS A 669 -3.54 -10.96 -24.23
CA LYS A 669 -4.80 -10.96 -23.46
C LYS A 669 -6.02 -11.15 -24.37
N GLY A 670 -6.01 -10.54 -25.54
CA GLY A 670 -7.09 -10.64 -26.51
C GLY A 670 -7.02 -11.84 -27.44
N GLY A 671 -5.85 -12.47 -27.55
CA GLY A 671 -5.60 -13.55 -28.52
C GLY A 671 -5.64 -13.06 -29.97
N LYS A 672 -5.36 -11.77 -30.20
CA LYS A 672 -5.36 -11.13 -31.51
C LYS A 672 -4.03 -10.42 -31.76
N GLY A 673 -3.49 -10.58 -32.98
CA GLY A 673 -2.28 -9.89 -33.40
C GLY A 673 -2.50 -8.41 -33.72
N ALA A 674 -1.42 -7.77 -34.08
CA ALA A 674 -1.43 -6.37 -34.49
C ALA A 674 -0.45 -6.14 -35.65
N ARG A 675 -0.89 -5.36 -36.64
CA ARG A 675 -0.03 -4.89 -37.71
C ARG A 675 0.30 -3.42 -37.46
N ILE A 676 1.58 -3.16 -37.20
CA ILE A 676 2.08 -1.87 -36.69
C ILE A 676 2.97 -1.20 -37.73
N VAL A 677 2.83 0.10 -37.85
CA VAL A 677 3.68 0.99 -38.65
C VAL A 677 4.36 1.97 -37.72
N VAL A 678 5.68 2.02 -37.75
CA VAL A 678 6.44 3.03 -37.02
C VAL A 678 6.11 4.41 -37.60
N PRO A 679 5.74 5.40 -36.76
CA PRO A 679 5.47 6.75 -37.26
C PRO A 679 6.65 7.37 -38.01
N ASP A 680 6.36 8.13 -39.05
CA ASP A 680 7.38 8.78 -39.90
C ASP A 680 8.36 9.65 -39.09
N GLY A 681 9.65 9.44 -39.34
CA GLY A 681 10.72 10.20 -38.69
C GLY A 681 11.11 9.72 -37.28
N LEU A 682 10.45 8.68 -36.77
CA LEU A 682 10.79 8.08 -35.49
C LEU A 682 11.67 6.84 -35.69
N ASP A 683 12.72 6.74 -34.90
CA ASP A 683 13.57 5.54 -34.87
C ASP A 683 12.77 4.33 -34.34
N PRO A 684 12.78 3.16 -35.02
CA PRO A 684 12.03 1.97 -34.59
C PRO A 684 12.35 1.50 -33.17
N PHE A 685 13.61 1.57 -32.78
CA PHE A 685 14.02 1.22 -31.41
C PHE A 685 13.43 2.18 -30.37
N VAL A 686 13.55 3.49 -30.62
CA VAL A 686 12.97 4.52 -29.74
C VAL A 686 11.45 4.38 -29.65
N PHE A 687 10.78 4.15 -30.77
CA PHE A 687 9.33 3.92 -30.80
C PHE A 687 8.90 2.74 -29.91
N LEU A 688 9.61 1.63 -29.99
CA LEU A 688 9.25 0.40 -29.31
C LEU A 688 9.60 0.39 -27.81
N PHE A 689 10.79 0.91 -27.45
CA PHE A 689 11.39 0.70 -26.13
C PHE A 689 11.46 1.93 -25.24
N SER A 690 11.23 3.14 -25.78
CA SER A 690 11.21 4.35 -24.95
C SER A 690 10.05 4.29 -23.95
N GLU A 691 10.31 4.75 -22.73
CA GLU A 691 9.34 4.75 -21.63
C GLU A 691 8.77 6.17 -21.38
N SER A 692 8.64 6.98 -22.45
CA SER A 692 7.97 8.30 -22.33
C SER A 692 6.59 8.15 -21.72
N GLN A 693 6.29 9.00 -20.75
CA GLN A 693 5.06 8.99 -19.97
C GLN A 693 3.94 9.79 -20.65
N GLY A 694 2.74 9.77 -20.08
CA GLY A 694 1.58 10.44 -20.63
C GLY A 694 1.12 9.83 -21.96
N ARG A 695 1.25 8.53 -22.11
CA ARG A 695 0.88 7.78 -23.32
C ARG A 695 -0.04 6.61 -23.00
N ALA A 696 -0.90 6.28 -23.96
CA ALA A 696 -1.74 5.08 -23.92
C ALA A 696 -1.96 4.50 -25.31
N LEU A 697 -2.08 3.19 -25.41
CA LEU A 697 -2.62 2.48 -26.57
C LEU A 697 -4.14 2.43 -26.47
N VAL A 698 -4.83 2.68 -27.58
CA VAL A 698 -6.29 2.60 -27.67
C VAL A 698 -6.68 1.87 -28.94
N ALA A 699 -7.55 0.87 -28.83
CA ALA A 699 -8.17 0.21 -29.98
C ALA A 699 -9.59 0.73 -30.15
N ILE A 700 -9.90 1.24 -31.35
CA ILE A 700 -11.20 1.83 -31.66
C ILE A 700 -11.85 1.20 -32.89
N PRO A 701 -13.17 1.02 -32.91
CA PRO A 701 -13.90 0.65 -34.11
C PRO A 701 -13.69 1.70 -35.21
N ARG A 702 -13.62 1.27 -36.47
CA ARG A 702 -13.48 2.22 -37.60
C ARG A 702 -14.60 3.23 -37.68
N SER A 703 -15.79 2.89 -37.23
CA SER A 703 -16.94 3.79 -37.18
C SER A 703 -16.75 4.97 -36.22
N GLU A 704 -15.92 4.80 -35.21
CA GLU A 704 -15.64 5.83 -34.17
C GLU A 704 -14.41 6.67 -34.46
N GLU A 705 -13.66 6.39 -35.53
CA GLU A 705 -12.37 7.02 -35.81
C GLU A 705 -12.46 8.57 -35.84
N VAL A 706 -13.40 9.11 -36.60
CA VAL A 706 -13.56 10.58 -36.73
C VAL A 706 -13.92 11.22 -35.39
N ARG A 707 -14.88 10.62 -34.69
CA ARG A 707 -15.34 11.13 -33.41
C ARG A 707 -14.21 11.11 -32.34
N PHE A 708 -13.43 10.04 -32.33
CA PHE A 708 -12.30 9.90 -31.42
C PHE A 708 -11.16 10.87 -31.71
N THR A 709 -10.76 10.97 -32.99
CA THR A 709 -9.67 11.87 -33.39
C THR A 709 -10.04 13.34 -33.24
N ASP A 710 -11.29 13.73 -33.52
CA ASP A 710 -11.79 15.08 -33.27
C ASP A 710 -11.77 15.43 -31.80
N MET A 711 -12.12 14.49 -30.92
CA MET A 711 -12.04 14.67 -29.47
C MET A 711 -10.60 14.88 -28.99
N CYS A 712 -9.64 14.10 -29.51
CA CYS A 712 -8.21 14.25 -29.20
C CYS A 712 -7.69 15.61 -29.69
N ALA A 713 -8.00 15.96 -30.93
CA ALA A 713 -7.57 17.25 -31.54
C ALA A 713 -8.14 18.45 -30.78
N ALA A 714 -9.42 18.41 -30.39
CA ALA A 714 -10.05 19.47 -29.62
C ALA A 714 -9.40 19.73 -28.25
N ARG A 715 -8.75 18.73 -27.69
CA ARG A 715 -8.01 18.80 -26.42
C ARG A 715 -6.49 18.98 -26.63
N GLY A 716 -6.02 19.05 -27.86
CA GLY A 716 -4.58 19.19 -28.16
C GLY A 716 -3.76 17.93 -27.81
N MET A 717 -4.39 16.75 -27.74
CA MET A 717 -3.70 15.49 -27.48
C MET A 717 -3.18 14.90 -28.79
N PRO A 718 -1.87 14.68 -28.93
CA PRO A 718 -1.33 13.92 -30.05
C PRO A 718 -1.92 12.50 -30.09
N ALA A 719 -2.47 12.12 -31.24
CA ALA A 719 -3.04 10.81 -31.48
C ALA A 719 -2.54 10.27 -32.82
N ALA A 720 -1.64 9.32 -32.77
CA ALA A 720 -1.05 8.71 -33.98
C ALA A 720 -1.71 7.35 -34.23
N ARG A 721 -2.29 7.15 -35.41
CA ARG A 721 -2.71 5.81 -35.84
C ARG A 721 -1.46 5.01 -36.18
N ILE A 722 -1.13 4.03 -35.32
CA ILE A 722 0.06 3.19 -35.45
C ILE A 722 -0.23 1.84 -36.08
N GLY A 723 -1.50 1.45 -36.20
CA GLY A 723 -1.80 0.13 -36.78
C GLY A 723 -3.23 -0.28 -36.73
N VAL A 724 -3.42 -1.60 -36.83
CA VAL A 724 -4.72 -2.28 -36.84
C VAL A 724 -4.58 -3.61 -36.13
N VAL A 725 -5.64 -4.01 -35.41
CA VAL A 725 -5.77 -5.34 -34.84
C VAL A 725 -6.00 -6.34 -35.99
N ASP A 726 -5.07 -7.26 -36.20
CA ASP A 726 -5.11 -8.18 -37.32
C ASP A 726 -4.23 -9.41 -37.10
N GLY A 727 -4.75 -10.59 -37.42
CA GLY A 727 -3.99 -11.85 -37.48
C GLY A 727 -3.59 -12.42 -36.10
N GLU A 728 -2.55 -13.25 -36.13
CA GLU A 728 -2.03 -14.01 -34.98
C GLU A 728 -0.54 -13.72 -34.69
N ALA A 729 -0.08 -12.54 -35.05
CA ALA A 729 1.30 -12.08 -34.82
C ALA A 729 1.35 -10.58 -34.56
N ILE A 730 2.39 -10.13 -33.91
CA ILE A 730 2.78 -8.72 -33.92
C ILE A 730 3.71 -8.54 -35.12
N GLU A 731 3.24 -7.82 -36.12
CA GLU A 731 4.01 -7.44 -37.31
C GLU A 731 4.36 -5.95 -37.21
N VAL A 732 5.63 -5.65 -37.01
CA VAL A 732 6.13 -4.27 -37.14
C VAL A 732 6.68 -4.12 -38.55
N GLN A 733 5.97 -3.36 -39.40
CA GLN A 733 6.19 -3.28 -40.82
C GLN A 733 7.63 -2.90 -41.17
N GLY A 734 8.28 -3.71 -41.99
CA GLY A 734 9.66 -3.49 -42.40
C GLY A 734 10.71 -3.79 -41.34
N GLN A 735 10.31 -4.26 -40.17
CA GLN A 735 11.20 -4.63 -39.07
C GLN A 735 11.16 -6.12 -38.77
N PHE A 736 10.11 -6.63 -38.18
CA PHE A 736 9.98 -8.04 -37.81
C PHE A 736 8.52 -8.49 -37.72
N THR A 737 8.36 -9.81 -37.68
CA THR A 737 7.10 -10.49 -37.33
C THR A 737 7.35 -11.44 -36.19
N LEU A 738 6.50 -11.37 -35.15
CA LEU A 738 6.57 -12.20 -33.94
C LEU A 738 5.23 -12.90 -33.73
N PRO A 739 5.13 -14.21 -33.96
CA PRO A 739 3.91 -14.99 -33.71
C PRO A 739 3.48 -14.94 -32.25
N LEU A 740 2.16 -14.85 -31.99
CA LEU A 740 1.62 -14.80 -30.61
C LEU A 740 1.94 -16.08 -29.83
N GLU A 741 2.04 -17.24 -30.47
CA GLU A 741 2.42 -18.49 -29.82
C GLU A 741 3.83 -18.39 -29.20
N GLU A 742 4.81 -17.92 -29.98
CA GLU A 742 6.18 -17.71 -29.50
C GLU A 742 6.26 -16.63 -28.42
N LEU A 743 5.53 -15.53 -28.62
CA LEU A 743 5.44 -14.45 -27.66
C LEU A 743 4.83 -14.92 -26.34
N ARG A 744 3.78 -15.73 -26.40
CA ARG A 744 3.11 -16.31 -25.22
C ARG A 744 4.04 -17.23 -24.45
N GLU A 745 4.75 -18.13 -25.14
CA GLU A 745 5.73 -19.02 -24.50
C GLU A 745 6.81 -18.23 -23.77
N ALA A 746 7.32 -17.17 -24.38
CA ALA A 746 8.32 -16.29 -23.77
C ALA A 746 7.77 -15.53 -22.55
N HIS A 747 6.58 -14.94 -22.68
CA HIS A 747 5.99 -14.08 -21.67
C HIS A 747 5.42 -14.87 -20.48
N GLU A 748 4.72 -15.97 -20.70
CA GLU A 748 4.05 -16.74 -19.65
C GLU A 748 4.97 -17.81 -19.02
N GLY A 749 6.05 -18.21 -19.67
CA GLY A 749 6.90 -19.31 -19.22
C GLY A 749 7.93 -18.98 -18.14
N THR A 750 8.21 -17.72 -17.86
CA THR A 750 9.35 -17.32 -17.01
C THR A 750 9.14 -17.64 -15.53
N LEU A 751 8.08 -17.15 -14.91
CA LEU A 751 7.84 -17.41 -13.48
C LEU A 751 7.56 -18.89 -13.18
N PRO A 752 6.81 -19.64 -13.99
CA PRO A 752 6.68 -21.09 -13.79
C PRO A 752 8.01 -21.86 -13.86
N ARG A 753 8.97 -21.44 -14.68
CA ARG A 753 10.31 -22.06 -14.72
C ARG A 753 11.15 -21.72 -13.48
N LEU A 754 10.94 -20.57 -12.87
CA LEU A 754 11.71 -20.11 -11.72
C LEU A 754 11.16 -20.65 -10.39
N PHE A 755 9.85 -20.74 -10.27
CA PHE A 755 9.15 -21.01 -8.99
C PHE A 755 8.20 -22.22 -9.04
N GLY A 756 7.93 -22.78 -10.23
CA GLY A 756 7.02 -23.92 -10.44
C GLY A 756 7.61 -25.30 -10.15
#